data_176cb797680c446caeddc19e700ba2d5
#
_entry.id   176cb797680c446caeddc19e700ba2d5
#
_cell.length_a   1.000
_cell.length_b   1.000
_cell.length_c   1.000
_cell.angle_alpha   90.00
_cell.angle_beta   90.00
_cell.angle_gamma   90.00
#
_symmetry.space_group_name_H-M   'P 1'
#
loop_
_entity.id
_entity.type
_entity.pdbx_description
1 polymer ?
#
loop_
_entity_poly.entity_id
_entity_poly.type
_entity_poly.pdbx_seq_one_letter_code
_entity_poly.pdbx_strand_id
1 'polypeptide(L)'
;MGLAIGWTPGLTALANAQTADGAAATPRIIAAAANPHSVAPARSEPVTDPVADPRAVVTFGKARFTVLAPELIRMEWAADSKFEDHASFVFLNRRLPVPPFEHEVADAGQKLIIKTSALALTYTPGADGRFGPDNLAIEFAVNGKRVDWHPGLVDPENLQGTTRTLDGALGDRTKEPIEPGLVSRSGWAVVDDSTRPLFDSADFRFLHGEKSPWPWVMERPAGERQDWYFFGYGHDYYKALGDYVRVAGRIPLPPRFAFGAWWSRYWAYSDQEIEEIIRGFHENDIPLDVFVIDMDWHPTFSGERGKLDASGHSKGWTGYSWNRLLFPDPDQFLVTLHADGLKTSLNLHPASGIQPWEDRYPEMAKAMGVDPATKQYIPFDITDKRFARNYLDIVHHPLEKQGIDFWWLDWQQEPKTKLPGVTPTWWLNYVHFTDQQREGKRPLLFHRWGGLGNHRYQIGFSGDTVSVWDSLAFQPWFTATAANVGYAYWSHDIGGHAPGAVEPELYTRWVQFGAFSPILRTHTTKNPDSERRIWAYPEPYSSILRSTFQLRYALQPYIYTEARRTYDTGVAFFRPLYYDWPQEDAAYTTKGEYMFGDQMLAAPVTRPVDKATGLATEKVWLPAGEWIEWPTGKHLIGPATVERSFSIEQTPVYLRAGAIVPMQPPMRYTGEKPVDPLIVNVWPLAPGQTSNYEVYEDSGASVEYQRGVFARTPIKATQAGDLLRVEIGPAQGSYPGMLNTRSYQLRLPADWPPVTVTVNGVPVAHAGVTGKGGWSFEGNTLTTVISVARGSVGDRITVEVRRAAGRAARRNELDGFAGAMTRLRGAYDALRQTFPVSDAPDILVDAMQAGDRLGYHPEQAQEEIVRFHKVLSQAQAAAAEIDKDLAQRAKETDTDAQKQHRLDAAARAHRQVNEACQESQSPLASP
;
A
#
# COMPACT_ATOMS: atom_id res chain seq x y z
N MET A 1 38.84 -8.70 3.65
CA MET A 1 38.83 -8.69 2.17
C MET A 1 37.40 -8.75 1.74
N GLY A 2 36.83 -7.62 1.32
CA GLY A 2 35.41 -7.46 1.05
C GLY A 2 35.00 -8.14 -0.24
N LEU A 3 34.24 -9.17 -0.13
CA LEU A 3 33.37 -9.66 -1.21
C LEU A 3 32.04 -8.89 -1.10
N ALA A 4 31.87 -7.93 -1.98
CA ALA A 4 30.57 -7.36 -2.25
C ALA A 4 29.68 -8.49 -2.77
N ILE A 5 28.86 -9.04 -1.89
CA ILE A 5 27.81 -9.99 -2.25
C ILE A 5 26.81 -9.21 -3.08
N GLY A 6 26.82 -9.51 -4.36
CA GLY A 6 25.89 -8.96 -5.30
C GLY A 6 24.46 -9.25 -4.86
N TRP A 7 23.66 -8.25 -4.91
CA TRP A 7 22.24 -8.25 -4.78
C TRP A 7 21.62 -9.40 -5.59
N THR A 8 21.25 -10.47 -4.97
CA THR A 8 20.26 -11.40 -5.47
C THR A 8 19.04 -11.35 -4.56
N PRO A 9 18.10 -10.42 -4.81
CA PRO A 9 16.72 -10.78 -4.55
C PRO A 9 16.48 -11.93 -5.54
N GLY A 10 16.14 -13.10 -5.05
CA GLY A 10 15.67 -14.20 -5.89
C GLY A 10 14.36 -13.85 -6.54
N LEU A 11 14.39 -13.19 -7.64
CA LEU A 11 13.26 -12.61 -8.37
C LEU A 11 13.38 -12.93 -9.83
N THR A 12 12.86 -14.12 -10.26
CA THR A 12 12.62 -14.47 -11.65
C THR A 12 11.75 -15.70 -11.74
N ALA A 13 10.85 -15.71 -12.44
CA ALA A 13 10.16 -15.67 -13.70
C ALA A 13 9.95 -17.06 -14.30
N LEU A 14 9.04 -17.42 -15.01
CA LEU A 14 8.17 -17.49 -16.18
C LEU A 14 7.70 -18.91 -16.49
N ALA A 15 6.94 -19.17 -17.40
CA ALA A 15 5.97 -18.96 -18.43
C ALA A 15 5.34 -20.23 -19.02
N ASN A 16 4.26 -20.18 -19.57
CA ASN A 16 3.30 -20.45 -20.68
C ASN A 16 2.58 -21.80 -20.63
N ALA A 17 1.56 -22.00 -21.33
CA ALA A 17 0.40 -21.56 -22.09
C ALA A 17 -0.39 -22.76 -22.65
N GLN A 18 -1.58 -22.58 -23.01
CA GLN A 18 -2.49 -22.78 -24.19
C GLN A 18 -3.47 -23.96 -24.07
N THR A 19 -4.58 -23.99 -24.65
CA THR A 19 -5.71 -23.25 -25.28
C THR A 19 -6.94 -24.15 -25.30
N ALA A 20 -8.15 -23.67 -25.21
CA ALA A 20 -9.33 -24.29 -25.82
C ALA A 20 -10.44 -23.24 -25.98
N ASP A 21 -11.00 -23.20 -27.19
CA ASP A 21 -12.10 -22.36 -27.62
C ASP A 21 -13.36 -22.53 -26.77
N GLY A 22 -13.81 -21.44 -26.22
CA GLY A 22 -15.15 -21.23 -25.72
C GLY A 22 -15.40 -19.74 -25.80
N ALA A 23 -16.46 -19.30 -26.46
CA ALA A 23 -16.82 -17.90 -26.62
C ALA A 23 -17.03 -17.24 -25.27
N ALA A 24 -15.93 -16.83 -24.65
CA ALA A 24 -15.89 -16.01 -23.45
C ALA A 24 -15.95 -14.55 -23.88
N ALA A 25 -16.81 -13.79 -23.20
CA ALA A 25 -16.80 -12.35 -23.27
C ALA A 25 -15.35 -11.86 -23.11
N THR A 26 -14.86 -11.14 -24.09
CA THR A 26 -13.55 -10.54 -24.13
C THR A 26 -13.31 -9.85 -22.79
N PRO A 27 -12.32 -10.24 -21.97
CA PRO A 27 -11.95 -9.45 -20.82
C PRO A 27 -11.64 -8.09 -21.37
N ARG A 28 -12.26 -7.03 -20.83
CA ARG A 28 -11.79 -5.68 -21.02
C ARG A 28 -10.35 -5.67 -20.51
N ILE A 29 -9.41 -5.95 -21.42
CA ILE A 29 -8.07 -5.41 -21.26
C ILE A 29 -8.35 -3.94 -21.05
N ILE A 30 -8.16 -3.43 -19.86
CA ILE A 30 -7.91 -2.02 -19.64
C ILE A 30 -6.57 -1.81 -20.34
N ALA A 31 -6.59 -1.75 -21.67
CA ALA A 31 -5.59 -0.99 -22.38
C ALA A 31 -5.57 0.32 -21.60
N ALA A 32 -4.43 0.70 -21.06
CA ALA A 32 -4.26 2.00 -20.42
C ALA A 32 -4.98 2.98 -21.32
N ALA A 33 -6.21 3.32 -20.96
CA ALA A 33 -7.07 4.14 -21.77
C ALA A 33 -6.23 5.39 -21.97
N ALA A 34 -5.93 5.70 -23.21
CA ALA A 34 -5.33 6.96 -23.57
C ALA A 34 -6.21 7.99 -22.86
N ASN A 35 -5.66 8.59 -21.84
CA ASN A 35 -6.35 9.38 -20.83
C ASN A 35 -7.27 10.39 -21.54
N PRO A 36 -8.62 10.21 -21.61
CA PRO A 36 -9.48 11.17 -22.24
C PRO A 36 -9.62 12.44 -21.39
N HIS A 37 -8.92 12.46 -20.26
CA HIS A 37 -8.79 13.62 -19.41
C HIS A 37 -7.35 14.17 -19.53
N SER A 38 -7.08 14.89 -20.61
CA SER A 38 -6.13 15.98 -20.52
C SER A 38 -6.73 16.93 -19.47
N VAL A 39 -6.28 16.77 -18.22
CA VAL A 39 -6.65 17.67 -17.13
C VAL A 39 -6.10 19.03 -17.54
N ALA A 40 -6.98 19.95 -17.90
CA ALA A 40 -6.63 21.35 -18.03
C ALA A 40 -5.87 21.75 -16.75
N PRO A 41 -4.84 22.61 -16.84
CA PRO A 41 -4.04 22.99 -15.69
C PRO A 41 -4.98 23.39 -14.56
N ALA A 42 -4.89 22.65 -13.44
CA ALA A 42 -5.79 22.78 -12.32
C ALA A 42 -5.77 24.25 -11.86
N ARG A 43 -6.83 24.99 -12.11
CA ARG A 43 -7.14 26.16 -11.29
C ARG A 43 -7.16 25.63 -9.87
N SER A 44 -6.63 26.43 -8.92
CA SER A 44 -6.74 26.10 -7.49
C SER A 44 -8.23 25.85 -7.22
N GLU A 45 -8.61 24.56 -7.17
CA GLU A 45 -10.00 24.18 -6.91
C GLU A 45 -10.37 24.76 -5.55
N PRO A 46 -11.53 25.41 -5.39
CA PRO A 46 -11.98 25.82 -4.08
C PRO A 46 -11.99 24.59 -3.17
N VAL A 47 -11.54 24.75 -1.92
CA VAL A 47 -11.46 23.67 -0.94
C VAL A 47 -12.82 22.97 -0.77
N THR A 48 -13.91 23.70 -0.96
CA THR A 48 -15.28 23.19 -0.99
C THR A 48 -16.12 23.95 -2.01
N ASP A 49 -16.97 23.23 -2.74
CA ASP A 49 -18.00 23.80 -3.61
C ASP A 49 -19.37 23.09 -3.37
N PRO A 50 -19.98 23.35 -2.19
CA PRO A 50 -21.10 22.57 -1.71
C PRO A 50 -22.44 22.91 -2.36
N VAL A 51 -22.56 24.04 -3.06
CA VAL A 51 -23.81 24.45 -3.72
C VAL A 51 -23.90 23.82 -5.09
N ALA A 52 -24.88 22.96 -5.31
CA ALA A 52 -25.07 22.28 -6.59
C ALA A 52 -25.43 23.26 -7.72
N ASP A 53 -25.16 22.87 -8.98
CA ASP A 53 -25.71 23.59 -10.13
C ASP A 53 -27.25 23.52 -10.09
N PRO A 54 -27.96 24.65 -10.19
CA PRO A 54 -29.42 24.63 -10.14
C PRO A 54 -30.08 23.73 -11.17
N ARG A 55 -29.42 23.46 -12.31
CA ARG A 55 -29.94 22.56 -13.34
C ARG A 55 -29.92 21.08 -12.93
N ALA A 56 -29.11 20.72 -11.92
CA ALA A 56 -29.06 19.37 -11.34
C ALA A 56 -30.10 19.16 -10.23
N VAL A 57 -30.86 20.21 -9.85
CA VAL A 57 -31.72 20.21 -8.66
C VAL A 57 -33.17 20.15 -9.06
N VAL A 58 -33.92 19.21 -8.47
CA VAL A 58 -35.39 19.06 -8.62
C VAL A 58 -36.01 19.17 -7.22
N THR A 59 -36.89 20.15 -7.02
CA THR A 59 -37.60 20.33 -5.75
C THR A 59 -39.06 19.90 -5.94
N PHE A 60 -39.60 19.11 -4.99
CA PHE A 60 -40.96 18.64 -5.00
C PHE A 60 -41.57 18.60 -3.58
N GLY A 61 -42.40 19.55 -3.25
CA GLY A 61 -42.94 19.73 -1.91
C GLY A 61 -41.82 20.02 -0.89
N LYS A 62 -41.71 19.20 0.16
CA LYS A 62 -40.69 19.27 1.20
C LYS A 62 -39.42 18.46 0.87
N ALA A 63 -39.31 17.94 -0.36
CA ALA A 63 -38.17 17.18 -0.81
C ALA A 63 -37.37 17.93 -1.87
N ARG A 64 -36.06 17.72 -1.87
CA ARG A 64 -35.10 18.19 -2.87
C ARG A 64 -34.24 17.01 -3.32
N PHE A 65 -34.09 16.85 -4.62
CA PHE A 65 -33.24 15.82 -5.24
C PHE A 65 -32.16 16.52 -6.05
N THR A 66 -30.92 16.07 -5.90
CA THR A 66 -29.78 16.59 -6.67
C THR A 66 -29.11 15.46 -7.41
N VAL A 67 -29.12 15.51 -8.74
CA VAL A 67 -28.48 14.51 -9.62
C VAL A 67 -27.03 14.89 -9.77
N LEU A 68 -26.13 14.17 -9.07
CA LEU A 68 -24.67 14.43 -9.03
C LEU A 68 -23.91 13.64 -10.11
N ALA A 69 -24.38 12.43 -10.40
CA ALA A 69 -23.96 11.58 -11.51
C ALA A 69 -25.14 10.72 -11.94
N PRO A 70 -25.10 10.03 -13.10
CA PRO A 70 -26.18 9.14 -13.49
C PRO A 70 -26.52 8.08 -12.44
N GLU A 71 -25.55 7.64 -11.63
CA GLU A 71 -25.67 6.62 -10.58
C GLU A 71 -25.68 7.20 -9.16
N LEU A 72 -25.55 8.55 -9.00
CA LEU A 72 -25.43 9.20 -7.71
C LEU A 72 -26.47 10.32 -7.56
N ILE A 73 -27.39 10.12 -6.61
CA ILE A 73 -28.42 11.13 -6.28
C ILE A 73 -28.35 11.47 -4.79
N ARG A 74 -28.32 12.77 -4.47
CA ARG A 74 -28.61 13.27 -3.13
C ARG A 74 -30.11 13.45 -2.98
N MET A 75 -30.66 12.99 -1.88
CA MET A 75 -32.09 13.05 -1.54
C MET A 75 -32.25 13.76 -0.19
N GLU A 76 -32.93 14.87 -0.19
CA GLU A 76 -33.17 15.66 1.02
C GLU A 76 -34.68 15.81 1.28
N TRP A 77 -35.03 15.65 2.54
CA TRP A 77 -36.35 16.05 3.04
C TRP A 77 -36.18 16.96 4.26
N ALA A 78 -36.94 18.05 4.34
CA ALA A 78 -36.92 18.99 5.46
C ALA A 78 -38.34 19.42 5.83
N ALA A 79 -38.71 19.26 7.12
CA ALA A 79 -40.03 19.59 7.62
C ALA A 79 -40.43 21.05 7.35
N ASP A 80 -39.42 21.97 7.41
CA ASP A 80 -39.53 23.40 7.18
C ASP A 80 -39.21 23.85 5.75
N SER A 81 -38.95 22.89 4.84
CA SER A 81 -38.52 23.11 3.43
C SER A 81 -37.22 23.90 3.29
N LYS A 82 -36.37 23.94 4.33
CA LYS A 82 -35.04 24.55 4.27
C LYS A 82 -34.00 23.47 4.09
N PHE A 83 -33.39 23.44 2.93
CA PHE A 83 -32.41 22.44 2.55
C PHE A 83 -31.00 22.89 2.91
N GLU A 84 -30.10 21.92 3.02
CA GLU A 84 -28.73 22.16 3.48
C GLU A 84 -27.74 22.35 2.32
N ASP A 85 -27.15 23.52 2.22
CA ASP A 85 -26.20 23.88 1.18
C ASP A 85 -24.75 24.02 1.68
N HIS A 86 -24.48 23.87 2.99
CA HIS A 86 -23.11 23.80 3.50
C HIS A 86 -22.47 22.44 3.17
N ALA A 87 -21.14 22.43 3.08
CA ALA A 87 -20.36 21.19 3.06
C ALA A 87 -20.53 20.46 4.39
N SER A 88 -20.67 19.13 4.36
CA SER A 88 -20.60 18.28 5.56
C SER A 88 -19.19 17.71 5.76
N PHE A 89 -18.97 17.05 6.90
CA PHE A 89 -17.73 16.33 7.14
C PHE A 89 -17.42 15.25 6.08
N VAL A 90 -18.41 14.76 5.37
CA VAL A 90 -18.24 13.78 4.30
C VAL A 90 -18.25 14.44 2.92
N PHE A 91 -19.25 15.24 2.60
CA PHE A 91 -19.49 15.73 1.25
C PHE A 91 -19.16 17.22 1.11
N LEU A 92 -18.10 17.50 0.36
CA LEU A 92 -17.55 18.85 0.19
C LEU A 92 -18.03 19.54 -1.08
N ASN A 93 -18.29 18.77 -2.15
CA ASN A 93 -18.50 19.31 -3.48
C ASN A 93 -19.79 18.78 -4.09
N ARG A 94 -20.67 19.68 -4.52
CA ARG A 94 -21.92 19.33 -5.22
C ARG A 94 -22.04 20.06 -6.55
N ARG A 95 -21.21 21.07 -6.82
CA ARG A 95 -21.16 21.74 -8.13
C ARG A 95 -20.34 20.90 -9.10
N LEU A 96 -20.95 19.86 -9.63
CA LEU A 96 -20.37 18.95 -10.63
C LEU A 96 -20.96 19.26 -12.01
N PRO A 97 -20.32 18.78 -13.10
CA PRO A 97 -20.96 18.78 -14.44
C PRO A 97 -22.29 18.08 -14.37
N VAL A 98 -23.36 18.74 -14.81
CA VAL A 98 -24.72 18.21 -14.75
C VAL A 98 -24.86 17.05 -15.73
N PRO A 99 -25.18 15.82 -15.28
CA PRO A 99 -25.42 14.72 -16.20
C PRO A 99 -26.77 14.90 -16.93
N PRO A 100 -26.95 14.30 -18.10
CA PRO A 100 -28.27 14.24 -18.74
C PRO A 100 -29.24 13.46 -17.86
N PHE A 101 -30.41 14.05 -17.58
CA PHE A 101 -31.52 13.39 -16.89
C PHE A 101 -32.88 14.05 -17.28
N GLU A 102 -33.92 13.32 -17.06
CA GLU A 102 -35.31 13.78 -17.27
C GLU A 102 -36.05 13.74 -15.94
N HIS A 103 -37.01 14.62 -15.75
CA HIS A 103 -37.93 14.53 -14.63
C HIS A 103 -39.35 14.87 -15.10
N GLU A 104 -40.32 14.23 -14.50
CA GLU A 104 -41.74 14.44 -14.77
C GLU A 104 -42.57 14.40 -13.48
N VAL A 105 -43.65 15.18 -13.46
CA VAL A 105 -44.62 15.15 -12.38
C VAL A 105 -45.87 14.43 -12.94
N ALA A 106 -46.08 13.21 -12.47
CA ALA A 106 -47.17 12.32 -12.88
C ALA A 106 -48.35 12.31 -11.89
N ASP A 107 -49.36 11.49 -12.18
CA ASP A 107 -50.53 11.22 -11.31
C ASP A 107 -51.20 12.51 -10.81
N ALA A 108 -51.53 13.42 -11.74
CA ALA A 108 -52.18 14.71 -11.44
C ALA A 108 -51.41 15.59 -10.43
N GLY A 109 -50.08 15.54 -10.44
CA GLY A 109 -49.26 16.35 -9.59
C GLY A 109 -48.82 15.71 -8.26
N GLN A 110 -49.13 14.42 -8.08
CA GLN A 110 -48.84 13.74 -6.79
C GLN A 110 -47.56 12.90 -6.78
N LYS A 111 -46.92 12.68 -7.94
CA LYS A 111 -45.76 11.78 -8.07
C LYS A 111 -44.63 12.43 -8.87
N LEU A 112 -43.44 12.45 -8.32
CA LEU A 112 -42.22 12.83 -9.01
C LEU A 112 -41.52 11.59 -9.54
N ILE A 113 -41.05 11.64 -10.78
CA ILE A 113 -40.20 10.63 -11.39
C ILE A 113 -38.97 11.35 -11.91
N ILE A 114 -37.75 10.86 -11.57
CA ILE A 114 -36.45 11.33 -12.09
C ILE A 114 -35.79 10.14 -12.78
N LYS A 115 -35.39 10.31 -14.05
CA LYS A 115 -34.75 9.28 -14.85
C LYS A 115 -33.37 9.75 -15.33
N THR A 116 -32.35 8.98 -15.02
CA THR A 116 -30.99 9.12 -15.58
C THR A 116 -30.75 7.96 -16.58
N SER A 117 -29.54 7.89 -17.14
CA SER A 117 -29.13 6.73 -17.93
C SER A 117 -28.90 5.46 -17.11
N ALA A 118 -28.78 5.56 -15.75
CA ALA A 118 -28.45 4.46 -14.88
C ALA A 118 -29.58 4.05 -13.92
N LEU A 119 -30.44 4.98 -13.51
CA LEU A 119 -31.49 4.72 -12.52
C LEU A 119 -32.79 5.51 -12.77
N ALA A 120 -33.85 5.04 -12.15
CA ALA A 120 -35.13 5.74 -12.10
C ALA A 120 -35.61 5.89 -10.64
N LEU A 121 -35.69 7.13 -10.15
CA LEU A 121 -36.21 7.46 -8.83
C LEU A 121 -37.69 7.80 -8.93
N THR A 122 -38.48 7.25 -8.05
CA THR A 122 -39.90 7.56 -7.90
C THR A 122 -40.17 8.04 -6.47
N TYR A 123 -40.82 9.18 -6.34
CA TYR A 123 -41.24 9.73 -5.05
C TYR A 123 -42.69 10.17 -5.06
N THR A 124 -43.48 9.68 -4.10
CA THR A 124 -44.89 10.02 -3.92
C THR A 124 -45.06 10.53 -2.48
N PRO A 125 -45.07 11.85 -2.24
CA PRO A 125 -45.12 12.37 -0.89
C PRO A 125 -46.38 11.92 -0.15
N GLY A 126 -46.21 11.34 1.04
CA GLY A 126 -47.29 11.08 1.97
C GLY A 126 -47.72 12.36 2.69
N ALA A 127 -48.46 12.24 3.80
CA ALA A 127 -49.00 13.38 4.53
C ALA A 127 -47.96 14.41 4.99
N ASP A 128 -46.78 13.98 5.40
CA ASP A 128 -45.66 14.83 5.83
C ASP A 128 -44.51 14.93 4.79
N GLY A 129 -44.50 14.05 3.81
CA GLY A 129 -43.51 13.96 2.74
C GLY A 129 -42.17 13.33 3.17
N ARG A 130 -42.02 12.85 4.40
CA ARG A 130 -40.83 12.19 4.92
C ARG A 130 -40.54 10.91 4.13
N PHE A 131 -39.28 10.67 3.78
CA PHE A 131 -38.89 9.46 3.03
C PHE A 131 -39.07 8.20 3.87
N GLY A 132 -39.75 7.23 3.27
CA GLY A 132 -40.05 5.92 3.82
C GLY A 132 -40.19 4.85 2.74
N PRO A 133 -40.31 3.58 3.13
CA PRO A 133 -40.39 2.46 2.17
C PRO A 133 -41.58 2.53 1.22
N ASP A 134 -42.64 3.17 1.62
CA ASP A 134 -43.89 3.20 0.85
C ASP A 134 -43.95 4.38 -0.15
N ASN A 135 -43.00 5.35 -0.07
CA ASN A 135 -43.15 6.58 -0.83
C ASN A 135 -41.90 7.00 -1.62
N LEU A 136 -40.78 6.30 -1.44
CA LEU A 136 -39.54 6.54 -2.18
C LEU A 136 -39.00 5.20 -2.69
N ALA A 137 -38.74 5.10 -3.98
CA ALA A 137 -38.11 3.94 -4.58
C ALA A 137 -37.10 4.35 -5.66
N ILE A 138 -36.05 3.54 -5.84
CA ILE A 138 -35.06 3.70 -6.90
C ILE A 138 -34.91 2.36 -7.62
N GLU A 139 -35.13 2.35 -8.94
CA GLU A 139 -34.90 1.23 -9.81
C GLU A 139 -33.60 1.41 -10.58
N PHE A 140 -32.82 0.36 -10.65
CA PHE A 140 -31.55 0.32 -11.41
C PHE A 140 -31.21 -1.12 -11.82
N ALA A 141 -30.14 -1.35 -12.53
CA ALA A 141 -29.73 -2.69 -12.96
C ALA A 141 -28.34 -3.09 -12.42
N VAL A 142 -28.22 -4.33 -11.96
CA VAL A 142 -26.97 -4.98 -11.61
C VAL A 142 -26.78 -6.19 -12.51
N ASN A 143 -25.75 -6.20 -13.36
CA ASN A 143 -25.52 -7.28 -14.34
C ASN A 143 -26.76 -7.58 -15.22
N GLY A 144 -27.47 -6.55 -15.62
CA GLY A 144 -28.70 -6.68 -16.44
C GLY A 144 -29.93 -7.15 -15.67
N LYS A 145 -29.85 -7.39 -14.37
CA LYS A 145 -30.97 -7.71 -13.50
C LYS A 145 -31.51 -6.43 -12.85
N ARG A 146 -32.80 -6.24 -12.86
CA ARG A 146 -33.47 -5.12 -12.17
C ARG A 146 -33.32 -5.28 -10.65
N VAL A 147 -32.99 -4.21 -9.99
CA VAL A 147 -32.97 -4.04 -8.53
C VAL A 147 -33.90 -2.89 -8.17
N ASP A 148 -34.76 -3.12 -7.20
CA ASP A 148 -35.69 -2.13 -6.66
C ASP A 148 -35.28 -1.80 -5.23
N TRP A 149 -34.74 -0.62 -5.02
CA TRP A 149 -34.34 -0.13 -3.69
C TRP A 149 -35.44 0.77 -3.10
N HIS A 150 -35.63 0.67 -1.80
CA HIS A 150 -36.45 1.58 -0.99
C HIS A 150 -35.85 1.79 0.39
N PRO A 151 -36.17 2.88 1.11
CA PRO A 151 -35.71 3.09 2.49
C PRO A 151 -36.03 1.90 3.40
N GLY A 152 -35.07 1.55 4.27
CA GLY A 152 -35.20 0.41 5.19
C GLY A 152 -34.79 -0.95 4.61
N LEU A 153 -34.48 -1.03 3.31
CA LEU A 153 -33.91 -2.25 2.74
C LEU A 153 -32.51 -2.49 3.34
N VAL A 154 -32.28 -3.70 3.85
CA VAL A 154 -30.99 -4.12 4.38
C VAL A 154 -30.15 -4.67 3.24
N ASP A 155 -28.89 -4.28 3.18
CA ASP A 155 -27.91 -4.81 2.24
C ASP A 155 -27.10 -5.96 2.87
N PRO A 156 -27.36 -7.24 2.54
CA PRO A 156 -26.64 -8.36 3.09
C PRO A 156 -25.28 -8.61 2.44
N GLU A 157 -24.97 -7.95 1.32
CA GLU A 157 -23.80 -8.17 0.51
C GLU A 157 -22.86 -6.94 0.47
N ASN A 158 -23.01 -6.01 1.43
CA ASN A 158 -22.12 -4.89 1.55
C ASN A 158 -20.68 -5.35 1.81
N LEU A 159 -19.72 -4.82 1.06
CA LEU A 159 -18.31 -5.22 1.12
C LEU A 159 -17.53 -4.58 2.26
N GLN A 160 -18.23 -3.88 3.15
CA GLN A 160 -17.72 -3.23 4.34
C GLN A 160 -16.67 -2.14 4.03
N GLY A 161 -16.17 -1.47 5.06
CA GLY A 161 -15.11 -0.48 4.95
C GLY A 161 -14.37 -0.36 6.28
N THR A 162 -13.04 -0.42 6.24
CA THR A 162 -12.21 -0.16 7.39
C THR A 162 -12.26 1.33 7.70
N THR A 163 -13.15 1.73 8.58
CA THR A 163 -13.37 3.12 8.97
C THR A 163 -12.91 3.41 10.40
N ARG A 164 -12.31 2.45 11.08
CA ARG A 164 -11.82 2.56 12.45
C ARG A 164 -10.61 1.65 12.71
N THR A 165 -9.92 1.89 13.82
CA THR A 165 -8.93 0.96 14.37
C THR A 165 -9.64 -0.14 15.16
N LEU A 166 -9.05 -1.34 15.18
CA LEU A 166 -9.61 -2.53 15.84
C LEU A 166 -8.60 -3.10 16.83
N ASP A 167 -8.46 -2.47 17.99
CA ASP A 167 -7.51 -2.92 19.00
C ASP A 167 -7.82 -4.33 19.49
N GLY A 168 -6.79 -5.19 19.57
CA GLY A 168 -6.88 -6.55 19.99
C GLY A 168 -7.67 -7.47 19.07
N ALA A 169 -7.88 -7.10 17.81
CA ALA A 169 -8.51 -7.96 16.81
C ALA A 169 -7.66 -9.20 16.51
N LEU A 170 -8.30 -10.37 16.50
CA LEU A 170 -7.72 -11.67 16.18
C LEU A 170 -8.49 -12.28 15.01
N GLY A 171 -7.84 -12.43 13.85
CA GLY A 171 -8.49 -12.95 12.65
C GLY A 171 -9.71 -12.10 12.27
N ASP A 172 -10.84 -12.75 11.99
CA ASP A 172 -12.12 -12.10 11.73
C ASP A 172 -12.94 -11.78 13.02
N ARG A 173 -12.38 -12.08 14.19
CA ARG A 173 -13.01 -11.86 15.50
C ARG A 173 -12.71 -10.47 16.01
N THR A 174 -13.45 -9.50 15.51
CA THR A 174 -13.41 -8.13 16.01
C THR A 174 -14.41 -7.97 17.17
N LYS A 175 -14.08 -7.13 18.17
CA LYS A 175 -15.02 -6.79 19.26
C LYS A 175 -16.26 -6.07 18.75
N GLU A 176 -16.09 -5.34 17.64
CA GLU A 176 -17.16 -4.58 17.01
C GLU A 176 -17.18 -4.82 15.51
N PRO A 177 -18.35 -4.83 14.88
CA PRO A 177 -18.48 -5.06 13.44
C PRO A 177 -17.79 -3.94 12.65
N ILE A 178 -17.22 -4.32 11.51
CA ILE A 178 -16.72 -3.37 10.51
C ILE A 178 -17.93 -2.67 9.88
N GLU A 179 -17.83 -1.36 9.72
CA GLU A 179 -18.91 -0.54 9.19
C GLU A 179 -19.16 -0.81 7.68
N PRO A 180 -20.38 -0.53 7.18
CA PRO A 180 -20.66 -0.60 5.74
C PRO A 180 -19.75 0.29 4.92
N GLY A 181 -19.30 -0.23 3.77
CA GLY A 181 -18.54 0.52 2.78
C GLY A 181 -19.45 1.16 1.71
N LEU A 182 -18.83 1.82 0.76
CA LEU A 182 -19.51 2.50 -0.37
C LEU A 182 -19.75 1.59 -1.56
N VAL A 183 -19.35 0.34 -1.47
CA VAL A 183 -19.48 -0.66 -2.52
C VAL A 183 -20.11 -1.94 -1.98
N SER A 184 -20.90 -2.61 -2.81
CA SER A 184 -21.65 -3.81 -2.45
C SER A 184 -21.87 -4.72 -3.65
N ARG A 185 -21.94 -6.02 -3.42
CA ARG A 185 -22.40 -6.99 -4.42
C ARG A 185 -23.87 -6.82 -4.77
N SER A 186 -24.66 -6.27 -3.85
CA SER A 186 -26.05 -5.84 -4.15
C SER A 186 -26.11 -4.64 -5.10
N GLY A 187 -24.96 -3.99 -5.39
CA GLY A 187 -24.81 -2.94 -6.38
C GLY A 187 -25.23 -1.54 -5.92
N TRP A 188 -25.49 -1.34 -4.62
CA TRP A 188 -25.89 -0.05 -4.07
C TRP A 188 -25.31 0.20 -2.69
N ALA A 189 -25.20 1.47 -2.32
CA ALA A 189 -24.94 1.92 -0.96
C ALA A 189 -25.70 3.22 -0.69
N VAL A 190 -25.99 3.47 0.59
CA VAL A 190 -26.60 4.73 1.04
C VAL A 190 -25.73 5.33 2.15
N VAL A 191 -25.39 6.60 2.01
CA VAL A 191 -24.73 7.36 3.07
C VAL A 191 -25.74 8.34 3.67
N ASP A 192 -26.07 8.13 4.94
CA ASP A 192 -26.89 9.06 5.71
C ASP A 192 -26.01 10.20 6.25
N ASP A 193 -26.25 11.39 5.73
CA ASP A 193 -25.58 12.64 6.10
C ASP A 193 -26.41 13.53 7.04
N SER A 194 -27.63 13.08 7.42
CA SER A 194 -28.65 13.89 8.11
C SER A 194 -28.18 14.55 9.41
N THR A 195 -27.28 13.91 10.14
CA THR A 195 -26.80 14.35 11.46
C THR A 195 -25.32 14.75 11.49
N ARG A 196 -24.62 14.63 10.35
CA ARG A 196 -23.19 14.93 10.32
C ARG A 196 -22.93 16.44 10.50
N PRO A 197 -21.87 16.82 11.22
CA PRO A 197 -21.47 18.21 11.34
C PRO A 197 -21.18 18.85 9.98
N LEU A 198 -21.28 20.16 9.94
CA LEU A 198 -21.09 20.96 8.74
C LEU A 198 -19.82 21.83 8.86
N PHE A 199 -19.36 22.32 7.72
CA PHE A 199 -18.35 23.35 7.64
C PHE A 199 -18.97 24.73 7.47
N ASP A 200 -18.60 25.67 8.35
CA ASP A 200 -18.96 27.07 8.22
C ASP A 200 -18.11 27.73 7.14
N SER A 201 -18.68 27.88 5.96
CA SER A 201 -18.00 28.51 4.83
C SER A 201 -17.74 30.03 5.03
N ALA A 202 -18.37 30.64 5.99
CA ALA A 202 -18.14 32.07 6.30
C ALA A 202 -16.87 32.29 7.13
N ASP A 203 -16.32 31.26 7.76
CA ASP A 203 -15.18 31.35 8.68
C ASP A 203 -13.88 30.73 8.14
N PHE A 204 -13.51 31.09 6.92
CA PHE A 204 -12.29 30.59 6.28
C PHE A 204 -10.96 31.11 6.87
N ARG A 205 -10.99 32.03 7.80
CA ARG A 205 -9.80 32.77 8.27
C ARG A 205 -9.20 32.23 9.55
N PHE A 206 -9.79 31.20 10.12
CA PHE A 206 -9.47 30.84 11.51
C PHE A 206 -8.02 30.33 11.72
N LEU A 207 -7.58 29.31 11.00
CA LEU A 207 -6.28 28.68 11.25
C LEU A 207 -5.09 29.51 10.74
N HIS A 208 -5.24 30.15 9.58
CA HIS A 208 -4.14 30.83 8.89
C HIS A 208 -4.38 32.34 8.74
N GLY A 209 -5.26 32.90 9.54
CA GLY A 209 -5.62 34.33 9.49
C GLY A 209 -6.47 34.67 8.26
N GLU A 210 -6.32 35.89 7.74
CA GLU A 210 -7.21 36.44 6.69
C GLU A 210 -7.14 35.73 5.34
N LYS A 211 -6.08 34.95 5.09
CA LYS A 211 -5.82 34.25 3.82
C LYS A 211 -6.11 32.75 3.86
N SER A 212 -6.58 32.21 4.99
CA SER A 212 -6.85 30.79 5.10
C SER A 212 -8.10 30.36 4.32
N PRO A 213 -8.03 29.34 3.47
CA PRO A 213 -9.19 28.76 2.80
C PRO A 213 -9.93 27.70 3.65
N TRP A 214 -9.50 27.47 4.92
CA TRP A 214 -9.96 26.34 5.71
C TRP A 214 -11.16 26.70 6.59
N PRO A 215 -12.39 26.13 6.31
CA PRO A 215 -13.58 26.41 7.11
C PRO A 215 -13.52 25.79 8.50
N TRP A 216 -14.31 26.38 9.44
CA TRP A 216 -14.48 25.82 10.76
C TRP A 216 -15.71 24.91 10.85
N VAL A 217 -15.81 24.13 11.93
CA VAL A 217 -16.98 23.28 12.17
C VAL A 217 -18.16 24.11 12.67
N MET A 218 -19.37 23.74 12.21
CA MET A 218 -20.63 24.23 12.74
C MET A 218 -21.63 23.08 12.94
N GLU A 219 -22.56 23.29 13.86
CA GLU A 219 -23.68 22.39 14.06
C GLU A 219 -24.67 22.48 12.89
N ARG A 220 -25.34 21.36 12.58
CA ARG A 220 -26.49 21.44 11.69
C ARG A 220 -27.61 22.27 12.32
N PRO A 221 -28.32 23.09 11.53
CA PRO A 221 -29.52 23.78 11.99
C PRO A 221 -30.55 22.78 12.55
N ALA A 222 -31.15 23.15 13.68
CA ALA A 222 -32.20 22.32 14.29
C ALA A 222 -33.40 22.12 13.35
N GLY A 223 -34.03 20.96 13.45
CA GLY A 223 -35.22 20.60 12.66
C GLY A 223 -35.20 19.14 12.20
N GLU A 224 -36.36 18.61 11.84
CA GLU A 224 -36.43 17.26 11.29
C GLU A 224 -35.99 17.29 9.83
N ARG A 225 -34.97 16.45 9.51
CA ARG A 225 -34.36 16.39 8.19
C ARG A 225 -33.91 14.97 7.87
N GLN A 226 -33.89 14.67 6.58
CA GLN A 226 -33.22 13.52 5.98
C GLN A 226 -32.32 14.06 4.88
N ASP A 227 -31.10 13.59 4.79
CA ASP A 227 -30.10 14.00 3.82
C ASP A 227 -29.26 12.77 3.47
N TRP A 228 -29.62 12.11 2.39
CA TRP A 228 -29.07 10.82 1.98
C TRP A 228 -28.44 10.91 0.61
N TYR A 229 -27.32 10.19 0.45
CA TYR A 229 -26.66 10.00 -0.85
C TYR A 229 -26.83 8.54 -1.25
N PHE A 230 -27.52 8.32 -2.36
CA PHE A 230 -27.71 6.99 -2.94
C PHE A 230 -26.67 6.76 -4.04
N PHE A 231 -25.90 5.68 -3.92
CA PHE A 231 -24.90 5.20 -4.85
C PHE A 231 -25.44 3.93 -5.52
N GLY A 232 -25.82 3.99 -6.80
CA GLY A 232 -26.41 2.88 -7.56
C GLY A 232 -25.51 2.43 -8.71
N TYR A 233 -24.27 2.07 -8.42
CA TYR A 233 -23.23 1.81 -9.42
C TYR A 233 -23.18 0.36 -9.92
N GLY A 234 -24.03 -0.53 -9.39
CA GLY A 234 -23.90 -1.95 -9.69
C GLY A 234 -22.54 -2.46 -9.27
N HIS A 235 -21.83 -3.13 -10.18
CA HIS A 235 -20.48 -3.63 -9.95
C HIS A 235 -19.37 -2.73 -10.54
N ASP A 236 -19.67 -1.50 -10.92
CA ASP A 236 -18.64 -0.54 -11.35
C ASP A 236 -18.01 0.16 -10.13
N TYR A 237 -17.22 -0.59 -9.37
CA TYR A 237 -16.59 -0.11 -8.13
C TYR A 237 -15.60 1.02 -8.38
N TYR A 238 -14.91 1.01 -9.53
CA TYR A 238 -14.00 2.09 -9.93
C TYR A 238 -14.75 3.42 -10.06
N LYS A 239 -15.89 3.39 -10.73
CA LYS A 239 -16.70 4.58 -10.93
C LYS A 239 -17.33 5.06 -9.61
N ALA A 240 -17.81 4.13 -8.77
CA ALA A 240 -18.37 4.45 -7.45
C ALA A 240 -17.39 5.22 -6.57
N LEU A 241 -16.15 4.73 -6.46
CA LEU A 241 -15.11 5.38 -5.66
C LEU A 241 -14.59 6.65 -6.33
N GLY A 242 -14.44 6.66 -7.64
CA GLY A 242 -14.08 7.87 -8.40
C GLY A 242 -15.09 9.01 -8.22
N ASP A 243 -16.38 8.72 -8.29
CA ASP A 243 -17.44 9.73 -8.06
C ASP A 243 -17.55 10.09 -6.56
N TYR A 244 -17.29 9.13 -5.65
CA TYR A 244 -17.22 9.43 -4.22
C TYR A 244 -16.15 10.50 -3.94
N VAL A 245 -14.92 10.33 -4.42
CA VAL A 245 -13.86 11.33 -4.14
C VAL A 245 -14.09 12.65 -4.86
N ARG A 246 -14.91 12.70 -5.89
CA ARG A 246 -15.35 13.97 -6.51
C ARG A 246 -16.28 14.76 -5.59
N VAL A 247 -17.20 14.10 -4.92
CA VAL A 247 -18.14 14.74 -3.98
C VAL A 247 -17.58 14.89 -2.58
N ALA A 248 -16.75 13.94 -2.13
CA ALA A 248 -16.20 13.89 -0.78
C ALA A 248 -14.81 14.53 -0.64
N GLY A 249 -14.19 14.94 -1.75
CA GLY A 249 -12.82 15.44 -1.78
C GLY A 249 -11.78 14.35 -2.10
N ARG A 250 -10.70 14.75 -2.75
CA ARG A 250 -9.66 13.83 -3.24
C ARG A 250 -8.88 13.17 -2.10
N ILE A 251 -8.37 11.96 -2.38
CA ILE A 251 -7.35 11.30 -1.57
C ILE A 251 -6.03 12.04 -1.84
N PRO A 252 -5.37 12.68 -0.85
CA PRO A 252 -4.13 13.41 -1.10
C PRO A 252 -2.98 12.45 -1.42
N LEU A 253 -2.02 12.88 -2.23
CA LEU A 253 -0.78 12.16 -2.43
C LEU A 253 0.18 12.45 -1.26
N PRO A 254 0.57 11.47 -0.44
CA PRO A 254 1.51 11.69 0.66
C PRO A 254 2.90 12.15 0.18
N PRO A 255 3.72 12.76 1.04
CA PRO A 255 5.14 12.96 0.75
C PRO A 255 5.81 11.64 0.38
N ARG A 256 6.77 11.67 -0.56
CA ARG A 256 7.37 10.44 -1.10
C ARG A 256 8.07 9.60 -0.03
N PHE A 257 8.67 10.21 1.00
CA PHE A 257 9.30 9.50 2.10
C PHE A 257 8.32 8.63 2.92
N ALA A 258 7.02 8.96 2.89
CA ALA A 258 6.00 8.17 3.60
C ALA A 258 5.91 6.71 3.11
N PHE A 259 6.34 6.44 1.87
CA PHE A 259 6.38 5.09 1.29
C PHE A 259 7.66 4.31 1.58
N GLY A 260 8.66 4.92 2.24
CA GLY A 260 9.83 4.26 2.77
C GLY A 260 9.54 3.46 4.05
N ALA A 261 10.58 3.11 4.78
CA ALA A 261 10.46 2.37 6.02
C ALA A 261 10.34 3.30 7.22
N TRP A 262 9.49 2.93 8.17
CA TRP A 262 9.31 3.64 9.42
C TRP A 262 9.71 2.75 10.59
N TRP A 263 10.64 3.24 11.43
CA TRP A 263 10.88 2.67 12.74
C TRP A 263 9.88 3.26 13.74
N SER A 264 9.18 2.41 14.46
CA SER A 264 8.30 2.78 15.57
C SER A 264 8.34 1.69 16.63
N ARG A 265 8.45 2.10 17.89
CA ARG A 265 8.34 1.23 19.05
C ARG A 265 7.93 2.05 20.25
N TYR A 266 6.93 1.62 20.99
CA TYR A 266 6.65 2.17 22.31
C TYR A 266 7.75 1.73 23.28
N TRP A 267 8.73 2.60 23.50
CA TRP A 267 9.87 2.41 24.37
C TRP A 267 10.44 3.74 24.84
N ALA A 268 10.95 3.80 26.09
CA ALA A 268 11.56 4.98 26.66
C ALA A 268 13.01 5.14 26.17
N TYR A 269 13.20 5.36 24.88
CA TYR A 269 14.51 5.61 24.30
C TYR A 269 15.10 6.94 24.74
N SER A 270 16.40 6.95 25.02
CA SER A 270 17.19 8.17 25.03
C SER A 270 17.61 8.57 23.60
N ASP A 271 18.04 9.82 23.42
CA ASP A 271 18.66 10.31 22.19
C ASP A 271 19.82 9.41 21.73
N GLN A 272 20.71 8.99 22.66
CA GLN A 272 21.84 8.11 22.36
C GLN A 272 21.41 6.73 21.87
N GLU A 273 20.40 6.11 22.50
CA GLU A 273 19.86 4.81 22.04
C GLU A 273 19.22 4.91 20.67
N ILE A 274 18.57 6.02 20.35
CA ILE A 274 18.02 6.26 19.00
C ILE A 274 19.16 6.37 17.98
N GLU A 275 20.20 7.12 18.28
CA GLU A 275 21.40 7.22 17.40
C GLU A 275 22.09 5.87 17.21
N GLU A 276 22.14 5.00 18.24
CA GLU A 276 22.64 3.64 18.12
C GLU A 276 21.76 2.78 17.19
N ILE A 277 20.45 2.88 17.27
CA ILE A 277 19.53 2.18 16.37
C ILE A 277 19.75 2.64 14.93
N ILE A 278 19.84 3.95 14.68
CA ILE A 278 20.09 4.51 13.34
C ILE A 278 21.44 4.01 12.78
N ARG A 279 22.47 4.00 13.62
CA ARG A 279 23.77 3.43 13.25
C ARG A 279 23.65 1.95 12.87
N GLY A 280 22.86 1.17 13.63
CA GLY A 280 22.58 -0.22 13.30
C GLY A 280 21.89 -0.40 11.95
N PHE A 281 20.96 0.47 11.54
CA PHE A 281 20.39 0.48 10.19
C PHE A 281 21.47 0.71 9.13
N HIS A 282 22.36 1.68 9.34
CA HIS A 282 23.44 2.00 8.40
C HIS A 282 24.48 0.87 8.29
N GLU A 283 24.95 0.32 9.41
CA GLU A 283 25.96 -0.74 9.45
C GLU A 283 25.49 -2.05 8.82
N ASN A 284 24.18 -2.26 8.77
CA ASN A 284 23.56 -3.45 8.18
C ASN A 284 22.94 -3.21 6.79
N ASP A 285 23.22 -2.06 6.16
CA ASP A 285 22.67 -1.69 4.83
C ASP A 285 21.14 -1.77 4.76
N ILE A 286 20.44 -1.36 5.83
CA ILE A 286 18.98 -1.35 5.91
C ILE A 286 18.51 0.09 5.75
N PRO A 287 17.67 0.39 4.76
CA PRO A 287 17.17 1.73 4.55
C PRO A 287 16.09 2.14 5.57
N LEU A 288 16.05 3.43 5.90
CA LEU A 288 15.08 4.02 6.83
C LEU A 288 14.75 5.46 6.42
N ASP A 289 13.46 5.84 6.46
CA ASP A 289 12.99 7.21 6.20
C ASP A 289 12.45 7.92 7.43
N VAL A 290 11.73 7.19 8.30
CA VAL A 290 11.00 7.80 9.40
C VAL A 290 11.38 7.16 10.73
N PHE A 291 11.68 8.00 11.71
CA PHE A 291 11.78 7.60 13.10
C PHE A 291 10.59 8.16 13.89
N VAL A 292 9.72 7.27 14.38
CA VAL A 292 8.62 7.63 15.26
C VAL A 292 9.08 7.55 16.70
N ILE A 293 9.01 8.66 17.43
CA ILE A 293 9.31 8.72 18.87
C ILE A 293 7.96 8.65 19.59
N ASP A 294 7.76 7.53 20.27
CA ASP A 294 6.52 7.25 20.98
C ASP A 294 6.46 8.03 22.31
N MET A 295 5.38 7.91 23.03
CA MET A 295 4.93 8.80 24.11
C MET A 295 5.99 9.14 25.18
N ASP A 296 7.06 8.36 25.37
CA ASP A 296 8.14 8.69 26.31
C ASP A 296 9.03 9.88 25.86
N TRP A 297 8.78 10.48 24.67
CA TRP A 297 9.41 11.73 24.29
C TRP A 297 9.09 12.87 25.28
N HIS A 298 7.94 12.78 25.98
CA HIS A 298 7.54 13.65 27.09
C HIS A 298 7.57 12.88 28.43
N PRO A 299 7.52 13.55 29.59
CA PRO A 299 7.45 12.91 30.89
C PRO A 299 6.14 12.11 31.06
N THR A 300 6.26 10.77 31.10
CA THR A 300 5.12 9.85 31.28
C THR A 300 4.80 9.56 32.74
N PHE A 301 5.58 10.05 33.69
CA PHE A 301 5.42 9.80 35.13
C PHE A 301 5.22 8.32 35.48
N SER A 302 5.91 7.43 34.83
CA SER A 302 5.76 5.96 34.94
C SER A 302 5.91 5.43 36.39
N GLY A 303 6.65 6.13 37.23
CA GLY A 303 6.76 5.83 38.68
C GLY A 303 5.55 6.22 39.52
N GLU A 304 4.57 6.92 38.95
CA GLU A 304 3.35 7.40 39.64
C GLU A 304 2.09 6.66 39.12
N ARG A 305 2.24 5.40 38.76
CA ARG A 305 1.14 4.61 38.20
C ARG A 305 -0.11 4.63 39.10
N GLY A 306 -1.25 5.00 38.52
CA GLY A 306 -2.53 5.12 39.21
C GLY A 306 -2.82 6.51 39.80
N LYS A 307 -1.87 7.46 39.75
CA LYS A 307 -2.17 8.85 40.04
C LYS A 307 -2.84 9.50 38.84
N LEU A 308 -3.87 10.29 39.11
CA LEU A 308 -4.60 11.04 38.10
C LEU A 308 -4.08 12.48 38.03
N ASP A 309 -4.14 13.05 36.82
CA ASP A 309 -3.94 14.48 36.59
C ASP A 309 -5.23 15.28 36.90
N ALA A 310 -5.19 16.58 36.66
CA ALA A 310 -6.31 17.46 36.96
C ALA A 310 -7.53 17.24 36.05
N SER A 311 -7.36 16.52 34.93
CA SER A 311 -8.45 16.13 34.02
C SER A 311 -9.10 14.79 34.39
N GLY A 312 -8.48 14.03 35.28
CA GLY A 312 -8.92 12.70 35.68
C GLY A 312 -8.31 11.56 34.86
N HIS A 313 -7.36 11.84 33.98
CA HIS A 313 -6.59 10.82 33.26
C HIS A 313 -5.31 10.42 34.02
N SER A 314 -4.66 9.35 33.60
CA SER A 314 -3.36 8.95 34.14
C SER A 314 -2.35 10.07 33.97
N LYS A 315 -1.70 10.48 35.07
CA LYS A 315 -0.72 11.57 35.09
C LYS A 315 0.43 11.28 34.13
N GLY A 316 0.69 12.22 33.18
CA GLY A 316 1.70 12.07 32.16
C GLY A 316 1.32 11.19 30.98
N TRP A 317 0.04 10.83 30.84
CA TRP A 317 -0.44 10.19 29.60
C TRP A 317 -0.44 11.17 28.43
N THR A 318 -0.91 12.38 28.64
CA THR A 318 -0.76 13.52 27.74
C THR A 318 0.52 14.29 28.10
N GLY A 319 1.27 14.75 27.10
CA GLY A 319 2.42 15.61 27.30
C GLY A 319 2.82 16.37 26.03
N TYR A 320 3.42 17.56 26.24
CA TYR A 320 3.83 18.48 25.18
C TYR A 320 5.22 19.09 25.43
N SER A 321 5.95 18.56 26.41
CA SER A 321 7.26 19.05 26.80
C SER A 321 8.27 17.92 26.71
N TRP A 322 9.45 18.20 26.19
CA TRP A 322 10.51 17.19 26.10
C TRP A 322 10.89 16.58 27.45
N ASN A 323 11.00 15.28 27.51
CA ASN A 323 11.59 14.57 28.64
C ASN A 323 13.11 14.80 28.66
N ARG A 324 13.57 15.80 29.40
CA ARG A 324 14.98 16.21 29.43
C ARG A 324 15.92 15.17 30.06
N LEU A 325 15.40 14.13 30.68
CA LEU A 325 16.20 12.99 31.13
C LEU A 325 16.60 12.08 29.96
N LEU A 326 15.72 11.94 28.97
CA LEU A 326 15.95 11.14 27.78
C LEU A 326 16.53 11.96 26.62
N PHE A 327 16.11 13.22 26.50
CA PHE A 327 16.48 14.17 25.46
C PHE A 327 17.02 15.45 26.08
N PRO A 328 18.28 15.49 26.55
CA PRO A 328 18.86 16.68 27.19
C PRO A 328 18.92 17.88 26.26
N ASP A 329 19.24 17.66 24.97
CA ASP A 329 19.28 18.68 23.91
C ASP A 329 18.49 18.20 22.68
N PRO A 330 17.14 18.36 22.65
CA PRO A 330 16.34 17.92 21.52
C PRO A 330 16.58 18.72 20.24
N ASP A 331 17.06 19.96 20.32
CA ASP A 331 17.39 20.74 19.12
C ASP A 331 18.56 20.10 18.37
N GLN A 332 19.66 19.80 19.09
CA GLN A 332 20.81 19.11 18.49
C GLN A 332 20.47 17.70 18.03
N PHE A 333 19.69 16.96 18.80
CA PHE A 333 19.24 15.61 18.45
C PHE A 333 18.45 15.60 17.13
N LEU A 334 17.47 16.49 16.95
CA LEU A 334 16.70 16.57 15.71
C LEU A 334 17.55 17.00 14.51
N VAL A 335 18.54 17.88 14.71
CA VAL A 335 19.52 18.22 13.67
C VAL A 335 20.31 16.99 13.23
N THR A 336 20.72 16.13 14.18
CA THR A 336 21.42 14.88 13.87
C THR A 336 20.54 13.94 13.04
N LEU A 337 19.27 13.74 13.44
CA LEU A 337 18.35 12.88 12.69
C LEU A 337 18.12 13.38 11.24
N HIS A 338 17.96 14.67 11.07
CA HIS A 338 17.79 15.26 9.74
C HIS A 338 19.06 15.17 8.88
N ALA A 339 20.26 15.26 9.48
CA ALA A 339 21.51 15.10 8.78
C ALA A 339 21.66 13.67 8.22
N ASP A 340 21.09 12.68 8.87
CA ASP A 340 20.98 11.29 8.39
C ASP A 340 19.85 11.06 7.38
N GLY A 341 19.11 12.11 7.01
CA GLY A 341 18.03 12.07 6.02
C GLY A 341 16.66 11.64 6.58
N LEU A 342 16.57 11.43 7.89
CA LEU A 342 15.36 10.93 8.54
C LEU A 342 14.30 12.01 8.72
N LYS A 343 13.05 11.57 8.76
CA LYS A 343 11.89 12.34 9.17
C LYS A 343 11.41 11.90 10.55
N THR A 344 10.94 12.84 11.35
CA THR A 344 10.56 12.60 12.74
C THR A 344 9.08 12.83 12.98
N SER A 345 8.49 11.94 13.80
CA SER A 345 7.11 12.08 14.29
C SER A 345 7.06 11.84 15.78
N LEU A 346 6.26 12.65 16.48
CA LEU A 346 5.95 12.45 17.89
C LEU A 346 4.52 11.92 18.05
N ASN A 347 4.35 10.98 18.97
CA ASN A 347 3.06 10.46 19.39
C ASN A 347 2.34 11.47 20.29
N LEU A 348 1.04 11.66 20.13
CA LEU A 348 0.18 12.57 20.90
C LEU A 348 -1.06 11.87 21.45
N HIS A 349 -1.33 12.11 22.74
CA HIS A 349 -2.55 11.73 23.46
C HIS A 349 -3.16 13.00 24.10
N PRO A 350 -3.98 13.79 23.40
CA PRO A 350 -4.25 15.18 23.80
C PRO A 350 -5.31 15.37 24.89
N ALA A 351 -6.02 14.31 25.30
CA ALA A 351 -7.24 14.41 26.10
C ALA A 351 -7.11 15.15 27.46
N SER A 352 -5.92 15.09 28.10
CA SER A 352 -5.69 15.77 29.38
C SER A 352 -5.55 17.28 29.27
N GLY A 353 -5.62 17.85 28.05
CA GLY A 353 -5.38 19.28 27.84
C GLY A 353 -3.97 19.69 28.20
N ILE A 354 -3.78 20.97 28.56
CA ILE A 354 -2.45 21.50 28.91
C ILE A 354 -2.32 21.59 30.42
N GLN A 355 -1.43 20.78 30.98
CA GLN A 355 -1.25 20.65 32.42
C GLN A 355 -0.21 21.68 32.93
N PRO A 356 -0.25 22.04 34.24
CA PRO A 356 0.62 23.08 34.83
C PRO A 356 2.13 22.75 34.81
N TRP A 357 2.52 21.53 34.59
CA TRP A 357 3.93 21.13 34.48
C TRP A 357 4.50 21.25 33.07
N GLU A 358 3.68 21.57 32.05
CA GLU A 358 4.15 21.72 30.67
C GLU A 358 4.97 23.01 30.51
N ASP A 359 6.06 22.94 29.73
CA ASP A 359 6.95 24.09 29.48
C ASP A 359 6.19 25.32 28.94
N ARG A 360 5.19 25.09 28.09
CA ARG A 360 4.39 26.14 27.47
C ARG A 360 3.10 26.48 28.24
N TYR A 361 2.87 25.86 29.40
CA TYR A 361 1.67 26.14 30.19
C TYR A 361 1.51 27.62 30.56
N PRO A 362 2.56 28.37 31.05
CA PRO A 362 2.35 29.79 31.43
C PRO A 362 1.87 30.64 30.26
N GLU A 363 2.38 30.38 29.06
CA GLU A 363 2.02 31.11 27.85
C GLU A 363 0.59 30.76 27.40
N MET A 364 0.28 29.46 27.36
CA MET A 364 -1.04 28.95 27.02
C MET A 364 -2.12 29.39 28.00
N ALA A 365 -1.84 29.35 29.31
CA ALA A 365 -2.78 29.83 30.35
C ALA A 365 -3.15 31.31 30.14
N LYS A 366 -2.15 32.18 29.95
CA LYS A 366 -2.38 33.58 29.64
C LYS A 366 -3.22 33.78 28.40
N ALA A 367 -2.88 33.05 27.32
CA ALA A 367 -3.60 33.08 26.05
C ALA A 367 -5.06 32.65 26.20
N MET A 368 -5.33 31.73 27.12
CA MET A 368 -6.70 31.26 27.45
C MET A 368 -7.41 32.11 28.49
N GLY A 369 -6.73 33.13 29.07
CA GLY A 369 -7.28 34.04 30.08
C GLY A 369 -7.27 33.45 31.50
N VAL A 370 -6.39 32.47 31.75
CA VAL A 370 -6.15 31.87 33.06
C VAL A 370 -4.87 32.47 33.66
N ASP A 371 -4.90 32.82 34.92
CA ASP A 371 -3.67 33.23 35.62
C ASP A 371 -2.78 32.00 35.86
N PRO A 372 -1.56 31.98 35.31
CA PRO A 372 -0.64 30.83 35.48
C PRO A 372 -0.30 30.52 36.95
N ALA A 373 -0.37 31.52 37.84
CA ALA A 373 -0.08 31.31 39.26
C ALA A 373 -1.11 30.41 39.93
N THR A 374 -2.32 30.31 39.41
CA THR A 374 -3.38 29.42 39.94
C THR A 374 -3.11 27.94 39.65
N LYS A 375 -2.22 27.62 38.71
CA LYS A 375 -1.96 26.25 38.26
C LYS A 375 -3.21 25.49 37.81
N GLN A 376 -4.23 26.20 37.33
CA GLN A 376 -5.41 25.56 36.75
C GLN A 376 -5.07 25.01 35.36
N TYR A 377 -5.31 23.73 35.14
CA TYR A 377 -5.07 23.10 33.82
C TYR A 377 -6.01 23.71 32.76
N ILE A 378 -5.58 23.67 31.50
CA ILE A 378 -6.38 24.09 30.36
C ILE A 378 -7.05 22.86 29.73
N PRO A 379 -8.39 22.73 29.82
CA PRO A 379 -9.10 21.57 29.23
C PRO A 379 -8.90 21.47 27.73
N PHE A 380 -8.81 20.25 27.23
CA PHE A 380 -8.78 19.98 25.80
C PHE A 380 -10.15 20.26 25.18
N ASP A 381 -10.19 21.19 24.23
CA ASP A 381 -11.39 21.47 23.44
C ASP A 381 -11.01 21.95 22.03
N ILE A 382 -10.81 20.99 21.15
CA ILE A 382 -10.36 21.30 19.78
C ILE A 382 -11.44 21.97 18.92
N THR A 383 -12.69 22.04 19.41
CA THR A 383 -13.78 22.78 18.75
C THR A 383 -13.87 24.23 19.18
N ASP A 384 -13.20 24.62 20.26
CA ASP A 384 -13.03 26.03 20.66
C ASP A 384 -11.94 26.69 19.80
N LYS A 385 -12.32 27.73 19.04
CA LYS A 385 -11.40 28.40 18.10
C LYS A 385 -10.19 29.03 18.81
N ARG A 386 -10.40 29.56 20.03
CA ARG A 386 -9.32 30.17 20.83
C ARG A 386 -8.35 29.07 21.30
N PHE A 387 -8.89 27.97 21.81
CA PHE A 387 -8.05 26.83 22.21
C PHE A 387 -7.27 26.30 21.03
N ALA A 388 -7.92 25.96 19.92
CA ALA A 388 -7.28 25.36 18.75
C ALA A 388 -6.15 26.24 18.18
N ARG A 389 -6.37 27.57 18.07
CA ARG A 389 -5.31 28.49 17.64
C ARG A 389 -4.10 28.45 18.58
N ASN A 390 -4.33 28.61 19.88
CA ASN A 390 -3.24 28.65 20.85
C ASN A 390 -2.56 27.28 21.01
N TYR A 391 -3.30 26.18 20.86
CA TYR A 391 -2.79 24.82 20.82
C TYR A 391 -1.79 24.62 19.66
N LEU A 392 -2.09 25.13 18.47
CA LEU A 392 -1.17 25.10 17.34
C LEU A 392 -0.01 26.09 17.53
N ASP A 393 -0.31 27.38 17.74
CA ASP A 393 0.70 28.44 17.71
C ASP A 393 1.69 28.37 18.90
N ILE A 394 1.21 28.00 20.08
CA ILE A 394 2.02 28.01 21.32
C ILE A 394 2.62 26.64 21.59
N VAL A 395 1.89 25.55 21.31
CA VAL A 395 2.31 24.22 21.74
C VAL A 395 3.00 23.44 20.60
N HIS A 396 2.41 23.41 19.39
CA HIS A 396 2.91 22.56 18.30
C HIS A 396 3.90 23.25 17.36
N HIS A 397 3.63 24.48 16.89
CA HIS A 397 4.54 25.16 15.97
C HIS A 397 5.97 25.35 16.50
N PRO A 398 6.21 25.58 17.82
CA PRO A 398 7.58 25.56 18.33
C PRO A 398 8.30 24.23 18.18
N LEU A 399 7.60 23.10 18.38
CA LEU A 399 8.16 21.76 18.20
C LEU A 399 8.45 21.46 16.71
N GLU A 400 7.55 21.88 15.81
CA GLU A 400 7.79 21.78 14.37
C GLU A 400 8.97 22.63 13.91
N LYS A 401 9.18 23.82 14.50
CA LYS A 401 10.37 24.64 14.23
C LYS A 401 11.66 24.02 14.74
N GLN A 402 11.59 23.19 15.78
CA GLN A 402 12.75 22.42 16.27
C GLN A 402 13.13 21.31 15.29
N GLY A 403 12.16 20.76 14.52
CA GLY A 403 12.43 19.73 13.52
C GLY A 403 11.40 18.58 13.47
N ILE A 404 10.26 18.69 14.14
CA ILE A 404 9.22 17.68 14.00
C ILE A 404 8.55 17.82 12.64
N ASP A 405 8.60 16.76 11.82
CA ASP A 405 8.12 16.79 10.44
C ASP A 405 6.61 16.58 10.34
N PHE A 406 6.03 15.71 11.19
CA PHE A 406 4.60 15.42 11.24
C PHE A 406 4.19 14.82 12.59
N TRP A 407 2.88 14.59 12.80
CA TRP A 407 2.30 14.14 14.06
C TRP A 407 1.67 12.78 13.96
N TRP A 408 1.75 12.00 15.05
CA TRP A 408 0.95 10.81 15.27
C TRP A 408 -0.12 11.10 16.32
N LEU A 409 -1.39 11.19 15.89
CA LEU A 409 -2.55 11.35 16.78
C LEU A 409 -3.07 9.99 17.20
N ASP A 410 -2.83 9.65 18.44
CA ASP A 410 -3.17 8.35 19.01
C ASP A 410 -4.42 8.42 19.92
N TRP A 411 -4.60 7.51 20.86
CA TRP A 411 -5.76 7.41 21.73
C TRP A 411 -6.00 8.68 22.59
N GLN A 412 -7.17 8.65 23.33
CA GLN A 412 -7.55 9.65 24.33
C GLN A 412 -7.61 11.07 23.79
N GLN A 413 -8.43 11.19 22.78
CA GLN A 413 -8.83 12.48 22.23
C GLN A 413 -10.20 12.93 22.77
N GLU A 414 -10.70 12.26 23.82
CA GLU A 414 -12.04 12.33 24.37
C GLU A 414 -13.14 11.75 23.44
N PRO A 415 -14.21 11.17 24.01
CA PRO A 415 -15.31 10.62 23.21
C PRO A 415 -16.22 11.70 22.60
N LYS A 416 -16.21 12.91 23.13
CA LYS A 416 -17.12 14.00 22.76
C LYS A 416 -16.43 15.36 22.81
N THR A 417 -16.87 16.27 21.95
CA THR A 417 -16.56 17.71 22.04
C THR A 417 -17.75 18.46 22.64
N LYS A 418 -17.58 19.78 22.84
CA LYS A 418 -18.71 20.67 23.24
C LYS A 418 -19.72 20.86 22.12
N LEU A 419 -19.37 20.60 20.87
CA LEU A 419 -20.30 20.66 19.74
C LEU A 419 -20.96 19.28 19.53
N PRO A 420 -22.30 19.19 19.60
CA PRO A 420 -23.01 17.95 19.36
C PRO A 420 -22.67 17.32 18.00
N GLY A 421 -22.52 16.00 17.97
CA GLY A 421 -22.22 15.24 16.75
C GLY A 421 -20.77 15.34 16.25
N VAL A 422 -19.93 16.20 16.85
CA VAL A 422 -18.52 16.32 16.47
C VAL A 422 -17.67 15.39 17.33
N THR A 423 -17.00 14.43 16.69
CA THR A 423 -16.00 13.59 17.37
C THR A 423 -14.64 14.30 17.38
N PRO A 424 -13.93 14.32 18.52
CA PRO A 424 -12.61 14.95 18.61
C PRO A 424 -11.62 14.37 17.60
N THR A 425 -11.60 13.05 17.45
CA THR A 425 -10.70 12.33 16.52
C THR A 425 -10.84 12.85 15.10
N TRP A 426 -12.07 12.90 14.57
CA TRP A 426 -12.29 13.37 13.20
C TRP A 426 -11.85 14.84 13.03
N TRP A 427 -12.24 15.69 13.98
CA TRP A 427 -11.99 17.12 13.90
C TRP A 427 -10.52 17.46 14.14
N LEU A 428 -9.84 16.76 15.07
CA LEU A 428 -8.42 16.94 15.33
C LEU A 428 -7.58 16.52 14.10
N ASN A 429 -7.95 15.44 13.41
CA ASN A 429 -7.29 15.02 12.17
C ASN A 429 -7.37 16.12 11.10
N TYR A 430 -8.55 16.72 10.93
CA TYR A 430 -8.74 17.87 10.03
C TYR A 430 -7.84 19.05 10.42
N VAL A 431 -7.87 19.45 11.69
CA VAL A 431 -7.14 20.63 12.18
C VAL A 431 -5.63 20.46 11.96
N HIS A 432 -5.03 19.34 12.37
CA HIS A 432 -3.61 19.09 12.18
C HIS A 432 -3.21 18.97 10.72
N PHE A 433 -3.99 18.25 9.91
CA PHE A 433 -3.68 18.08 8.49
C PHE A 433 -3.73 19.40 7.71
N THR A 434 -4.75 20.21 7.95
CA THR A 434 -4.89 21.49 7.25
C THR A 434 -3.86 22.51 7.71
N ASP A 435 -3.52 22.53 9.00
CA ASP A 435 -2.48 23.41 9.54
C ASP A 435 -1.12 23.17 8.91
N GLN A 436 -0.74 21.92 8.67
CA GLN A 436 0.55 21.58 8.04
C GLN A 436 0.72 22.15 6.62
N GLN A 437 -0.36 22.53 5.94
CA GLN A 437 -0.27 23.14 4.59
C GLN A 437 0.14 24.63 4.62
N ARG A 438 0.23 25.26 5.77
CA ARG A 438 0.49 26.70 5.92
C ARG A 438 1.76 27.20 5.22
N GLU A 439 2.77 26.33 5.04
CA GLU A 439 4.05 26.68 4.39
C GLU A 439 4.18 26.09 2.97
N GLY A 440 3.07 25.61 2.38
CA GLY A 440 3.10 24.96 1.06
C GLY A 440 3.72 23.56 1.06
N LYS A 441 4.01 23.03 2.24
CA LYS A 441 4.46 21.65 2.42
C LYS A 441 3.32 20.68 2.10
N ARG A 442 3.67 19.50 1.65
CA ARG A 442 2.73 18.40 1.50
C ARG A 442 2.46 17.81 2.88
N PRO A 443 1.22 17.90 3.39
CA PRO A 443 0.90 17.47 4.73
C PRO A 443 0.98 15.95 4.86
N LEU A 444 1.35 15.50 6.06
CA LEU A 444 1.30 14.10 6.47
C LEU A 444 0.80 14.03 7.91
N LEU A 445 -0.19 13.19 8.15
CA LEU A 445 -0.70 12.91 9.47
C LEU A 445 -0.80 11.40 9.64
N PHE A 446 -0.32 10.88 10.75
CA PHE A 446 -0.52 9.50 11.15
C PHE A 446 -1.54 9.49 12.29
N HIS A 447 -2.65 8.75 12.13
CA HIS A 447 -3.77 8.94 13.06
C HIS A 447 -4.62 7.68 13.23
N ARG A 448 -5.35 7.64 14.33
CA ARG A 448 -6.44 6.71 14.51
C ARG A 448 -7.65 7.17 13.69
N TRP A 449 -8.51 6.20 13.40
CA TRP A 449 -9.70 6.38 12.59
C TRP A 449 -10.62 7.51 13.07
N GLY A 450 -11.21 8.21 12.11
CA GLY A 450 -12.20 9.25 12.35
C GLY A 450 -13.53 9.05 11.61
N GLY A 451 -13.67 8.06 10.72
CA GLY A 451 -14.89 7.80 9.95
C GLY A 451 -14.88 8.34 8.52
N LEU A 452 -16.01 8.22 7.83
CA LEU A 452 -16.15 8.70 6.46
C LEU A 452 -15.76 10.17 6.33
N GLY A 453 -15.04 10.49 5.27
CA GLY A 453 -14.45 11.81 5.03
C GLY A 453 -13.02 11.95 5.52
N ASN A 454 -12.54 11.12 6.47
CA ASN A 454 -11.16 11.17 6.95
C ASN A 454 -10.12 10.64 5.96
N HIS A 455 -10.54 10.01 4.85
CA HIS A 455 -9.65 9.67 3.75
C HIS A 455 -8.85 10.85 3.20
N ARG A 456 -9.29 12.08 3.48
CA ARG A 456 -8.59 13.32 3.13
C ARG A 456 -7.40 13.67 4.01
N TYR A 457 -7.23 13.01 5.16
CA TYR A 457 -6.28 13.39 6.21
C TYR A 457 -5.35 12.22 6.57
N GLN A 458 -4.81 11.53 5.57
CA GLN A 458 -4.01 10.31 5.68
C GLN A 458 -2.73 10.50 6.51
N ILE A 459 -2.30 9.46 7.22
CA ILE A 459 -2.47 8.02 7.09
C ILE A 459 -3.22 7.47 8.30
N GLY A 460 -4.12 6.49 8.08
CA GLY A 460 -4.73 5.71 9.16
C GLY A 460 -3.97 4.42 9.47
N PHE A 461 -4.26 3.77 10.62
CA PHE A 461 -3.69 2.46 10.94
C PHE A 461 -4.66 1.54 11.71
N SER A 462 -4.35 0.25 11.71
CA SER A 462 -5.19 -0.80 12.28
C SER A 462 -5.35 -0.76 13.81
N GLY A 463 -4.58 0.05 14.50
CA GLY A 463 -4.53 0.05 15.96
C GLY A 463 -3.65 -1.04 16.55
N ASP A 464 -3.76 -1.26 17.86
CA ASP A 464 -2.94 -2.17 18.65
C ASP A 464 -3.27 -3.62 18.32
N THR A 465 -2.52 -4.26 17.44
CA THR A 465 -2.72 -5.64 17.02
C THR A 465 -2.07 -6.65 17.95
N VAL A 466 -2.52 -7.90 17.92
CA VAL A 466 -1.89 -8.98 18.69
C VAL A 466 -0.75 -9.60 17.88
N SER A 467 0.38 -9.95 18.54
CA SER A 467 1.58 -10.52 17.93
C SER A 467 1.41 -12.03 17.66
N VAL A 468 0.48 -12.40 16.78
CA VAL A 468 0.15 -13.80 16.43
C VAL A 468 -0.17 -13.94 14.93
N TRP A 469 -0.10 -15.18 14.43
CA TRP A 469 -0.39 -15.52 13.05
C TRP A 469 -1.80 -15.14 12.60
N ASP A 470 -2.82 -15.32 13.45
CA ASP A 470 -4.22 -14.94 13.14
C ASP A 470 -4.35 -13.43 12.87
N SER A 471 -3.59 -12.60 13.59
CA SER A 471 -3.55 -11.16 13.33
C SER A 471 -2.90 -10.84 11.99
N LEU A 472 -1.79 -11.52 11.64
CA LEU A 472 -1.18 -11.37 10.33
C LEU A 472 -2.14 -11.80 9.22
N ALA A 473 -2.83 -12.93 9.37
CA ALA A 473 -3.79 -13.44 8.40
C ALA A 473 -4.97 -12.49 8.14
N PHE A 474 -5.35 -11.71 9.15
CA PHE A 474 -6.43 -10.72 9.07
C PHE A 474 -6.02 -9.42 8.34
N GLN A 475 -4.76 -8.99 8.45
CA GLN A 475 -4.31 -7.68 7.98
C GLN A 475 -4.46 -7.43 6.46
N PRO A 476 -4.20 -8.40 5.55
CA PRO A 476 -4.37 -8.14 4.12
C PRO A 476 -5.81 -7.76 3.75
N TRP A 477 -6.79 -8.52 4.25
CA TRP A 477 -8.20 -8.23 4.04
C TRP A 477 -8.63 -6.92 4.69
N PHE A 478 -8.23 -6.68 5.94
CA PHE A 478 -8.58 -5.47 6.69
C PHE A 478 -8.02 -4.21 6.00
N THR A 479 -6.78 -4.29 5.51
CA THR A 479 -6.16 -3.22 4.72
C THR A 479 -6.89 -2.99 3.39
N ALA A 480 -7.29 -4.07 2.71
CA ALA A 480 -8.02 -3.98 1.44
C ALA A 480 -9.40 -3.35 1.61
N THR A 481 -10.13 -3.65 2.69
CA THR A 481 -11.45 -3.06 2.94
C THR A 481 -11.39 -1.55 3.21
N ALA A 482 -10.25 -1.01 3.63
CA ALA A 482 -10.07 0.43 3.78
C ALA A 482 -10.26 1.17 2.44
N ALA A 483 -9.93 0.55 1.32
CA ALA A 483 -10.15 1.10 -0.02
C ALA A 483 -11.64 1.36 -0.31
N ASN A 484 -12.56 0.55 0.26
CA ASN A 484 -14.01 0.70 0.05
C ASN A 484 -14.61 2.02 0.59
N VAL A 485 -13.84 2.76 1.35
CA VAL A 485 -14.21 4.08 1.90
C VAL A 485 -13.18 5.17 1.59
N GLY A 486 -12.29 4.90 0.63
CA GLY A 486 -11.25 5.83 0.19
C GLY A 486 -10.00 5.90 1.07
N TYR A 487 -9.84 5.06 2.08
CA TYR A 487 -8.60 4.97 2.88
C TYR A 487 -7.52 4.21 2.12
N ALA A 488 -6.86 4.89 1.19
CA ALA A 488 -5.87 4.27 0.29
C ALA A 488 -4.53 3.95 0.95
N TYR A 489 -4.16 4.69 2.02
CA TYR A 489 -2.87 4.57 2.67
C TYR A 489 -3.06 4.13 4.12
N TRP A 490 -3.28 2.83 4.28
CA TRP A 490 -3.51 2.19 5.57
C TRP A 490 -2.23 1.54 6.09
N SER A 491 -1.92 1.76 7.37
CA SER A 491 -0.80 1.15 8.07
C SER A 491 -1.30 0.04 9.01
N HIS A 492 -0.39 -0.81 9.46
CA HIS A 492 -0.61 -1.80 10.50
C HIS A 492 0.66 -1.93 11.36
N ASP A 493 0.54 -2.49 12.56
CA ASP A 493 1.68 -2.72 13.45
C ASP A 493 2.43 -3.98 13.01
N ILE A 494 3.49 -3.82 12.20
CA ILE A 494 4.28 -4.95 11.69
C ILE A 494 4.99 -5.64 12.86
N GLY A 495 4.68 -6.91 13.07
CA GLY A 495 5.11 -7.73 14.18
C GLY A 495 4.12 -7.79 15.34
N GLY A 496 3.02 -7.00 15.29
CA GLY A 496 2.01 -6.91 16.33
C GLY A 496 2.42 -6.00 17.49
N HIS A 497 1.44 -5.37 18.14
CA HIS A 497 1.66 -4.50 19.28
C HIS A 497 1.84 -5.30 20.57
N ALA A 498 0.88 -6.14 20.96
CA ALA A 498 0.85 -6.85 22.22
C ALA A 498 0.73 -8.39 22.03
N PRO A 499 1.40 -9.22 22.86
CA PRO A 499 2.33 -8.89 23.92
C PRO A 499 3.70 -8.38 23.46
N GLY A 500 3.97 -8.29 22.17
CA GLY A 500 5.14 -7.73 21.54
C GLY A 500 6.24 -8.72 21.21
N ALA A 501 6.49 -9.73 22.01
CA ALA A 501 7.41 -10.81 21.68
C ALA A 501 6.85 -11.60 20.47
N VAL A 502 7.68 -11.83 19.46
CA VAL A 502 7.31 -12.48 18.22
C VAL A 502 8.42 -13.41 17.75
N GLU A 503 8.03 -14.60 17.26
CA GLU A 503 9.00 -15.51 16.69
C GLU A 503 9.59 -14.97 15.37
N PRO A 504 10.84 -15.33 15.02
CA PRO A 504 11.53 -14.79 13.84
C PRO A 504 10.76 -15.02 12.54
N GLU A 505 10.09 -16.15 12.37
CA GLU A 505 9.33 -16.46 11.16
C GLU A 505 8.11 -15.56 11.01
N LEU A 506 7.29 -15.41 12.05
CA LEU A 506 6.11 -14.54 12.04
C LEU A 506 6.50 -13.09 11.72
N TYR A 507 7.57 -12.58 12.35
CA TYR A 507 8.04 -11.23 12.07
C TYR A 507 8.50 -11.08 10.61
N THR A 508 9.25 -12.07 10.09
CA THR A 508 9.71 -12.06 8.71
C THR A 508 8.55 -12.05 7.71
N ARG A 509 7.55 -12.92 7.90
CA ARG A 509 6.34 -12.95 7.05
C ARG A 509 5.54 -11.65 7.14
N TRP A 510 5.49 -11.05 8.32
CA TRP A 510 4.78 -9.76 8.49
C TRP A 510 5.52 -8.61 7.78
N VAL A 511 6.85 -8.58 7.84
CA VAL A 511 7.66 -7.61 7.08
C VAL A 511 7.54 -7.84 5.57
N GLN A 512 7.51 -9.10 5.10
CA GLN A 512 7.27 -9.42 3.69
C GLN A 512 5.90 -8.90 3.22
N PHE A 513 4.84 -9.09 3.99
CA PHE A 513 3.54 -8.45 3.73
C PHE A 513 3.66 -6.92 3.74
N GLY A 514 4.37 -6.36 4.71
CA GLY A 514 4.61 -4.93 4.84
C GLY A 514 5.29 -4.30 3.62
N ALA A 515 6.19 -5.01 2.97
CA ALA A 515 6.85 -4.53 1.75
C ALA A 515 5.89 -4.31 0.57
N PHE A 516 4.80 -5.07 0.54
CA PHE A 516 3.71 -4.98 -0.43
C PHE A 516 2.42 -4.41 0.19
N SER A 517 2.54 -3.59 1.23
CA SER A 517 1.45 -2.81 1.83
C SER A 517 1.65 -1.31 1.58
N PRO A 518 0.64 -0.46 1.79
CA PRO A 518 0.81 0.97 1.55
C PRO A 518 1.93 1.59 2.37
N ILE A 519 2.03 1.24 3.65
CA ILE A 519 3.01 1.79 4.60
C ILE A 519 3.80 0.65 5.26
N LEU A 520 5.13 0.74 5.22
CA LEU A 520 6.04 -0.20 5.88
C LEU A 520 6.48 0.39 7.23
N ARG A 521 5.73 0.13 8.30
CA ARG A 521 5.99 0.61 9.66
C ARG A 521 6.10 -0.55 10.64
N THR A 522 7.27 -0.76 11.22
CA THR A 522 7.42 -1.69 12.35
C THR A 522 6.84 -1.04 13.62
N HIS A 523 6.20 -1.81 14.49
CA HIS A 523 5.74 -1.30 15.78
C HIS A 523 5.62 -2.40 16.83
N THR A 524 5.66 -2.03 18.12
CA THR A 524 5.41 -2.92 19.25
C THR A 524 5.21 -2.15 20.55
N THR A 525 4.64 -2.81 21.56
CA THR A 525 4.44 -2.31 22.90
C THR A 525 5.75 -2.23 23.71
N LYS A 526 5.68 -1.61 24.89
CA LYS A 526 6.77 -1.46 25.87
C LYS A 526 7.04 -2.78 26.62
N ASN A 527 7.63 -3.73 25.88
CA ASN A 527 8.05 -5.03 26.39
C ASN A 527 9.52 -5.26 26.05
N PRO A 528 10.42 -5.56 27.00
CA PRO A 528 11.84 -5.84 26.73
C PRO A 528 12.07 -6.96 25.70
N ASP A 529 11.21 -7.97 25.72
CA ASP A 529 11.30 -9.12 24.79
C ASP A 529 10.78 -8.82 23.36
N SER A 530 10.31 -7.61 23.12
CA SER A 530 9.84 -7.16 21.81
C SER A 530 10.97 -6.72 20.91
N GLU A 531 11.55 -7.62 20.15
CA GLU A 531 12.61 -7.25 19.18
C GLU A 531 11.99 -6.78 17.85
N ARG A 532 12.53 -5.69 17.27
CA ARG A 532 12.19 -5.19 15.92
C ARG A 532 13.43 -4.80 15.13
N ARG A 533 14.62 -4.81 15.75
CA ARG A 533 15.89 -4.56 15.07
C ARG A 533 16.23 -5.76 14.17
N ILE A 534 16.26 -5.52 12.88
CA ILE A 534 16.38 -6.55 11.83
C ILE A 534 17.66 -7.37 12.02
N TRP A 535 18.77 -6.70 12.38
CA TRP A 535 20.09 -7.34 12.61
C TRP A 535 20.18 -8.17 13.89
N ALA A 536 19.20 -8.07 14.78
CA ALA A 536 19.17 -8.87 16.01
C ALA A 536 18.57 -10.26 15.80
N TYR A 537 17.93 -10.51 14.66
CA TYR A 537 17.38 -11.81 14.33
C TYR A 537 18.46 -12.78 13.83
N PRO A 538 18.35 -14.09 14.14
CA PRO A 538 19.30 -15.07 13.63
C PRO A 538 19.18 -15.24 12.11
N GLU A 539 20.25 -15.72 11.46
CA GLU A 539 20.18 -16.17 10.06
C GLU A 539 19.26 -17.39 9.93
N PRO A 540 18.50 -17.53 8.83
CA PRO A 540 18.48 -16.66 7.63
C PRO A 540 17.56 -15.43 7.74
N TYR A 541 16.86 -15.24 8.86
CA TYR A 541 15.82 -14.21 8.98
C TYR A 541 16.36 -12.78 8.83
N SER A 542 17.53 -12.48 9.42
CA SER A 542 18.16 -11.15 9.31
C SER A 542 18.47 -10.77 7.86
N SER A 543 19.02 -11.70 7.08
CA SER A 543 19.29 -11.49 5.65
C SER A 543 18.03 -11.33 4.82
N ILE A 544 16.97 -12.11 5.12
CA ILE A 544 15.66 -12.00 4.44
C ILE A 544 14.99 -10.67 4.75
N LEU A 545 14.98 -10.26 6.01
CA LEU A 545 14.43 -8.98 6.46
C LEU A 545 15.14 -7.81 5.77
N ARG A 546 16.48 -7.80 5.75
CA ARG A 546 17.30 -6.80 5.05
C ARG A 546 16.93 -6.71 3.58
N SER A 547 16.92 -7.83 2.87
CA SER A 547 16.58 -7.86 1.44
C SER A 547 15.16 -7.40 1.17
N THR A 548 14.22 -7.68 2.08
CA THR A 548 12.83 -7.23 1.99
C THR A 548 12.70 -5.71 2.11
N PHE A 549 13.44 -5.08 3.04
CA PHE A 549 13.50 -3.63 3.15
C PHE A 549 14.14 -3.00 1.90
N GLN A 550 15.24 -3.58 1.41
CA GLN A 550 15.89 -3.12 0.19
C GLN A 550 14.99 -3.25 -1.05
N LEU A 551 14.19 -4.33 -1.15
CA LEU A 551 13.18 -4.50 -2.21
C LEU A 551 12.11 -3.41 -2.16
N ARG A 552 11.62 -3.05 -0.96
CA ARG A 552 10.67 -1.96 -0.78
C ARG A 552 11.20 -0.65 -1.36
N TYR A 553 12.48 -0.35 -1.11
CA TYR A 553 13.13 0.85 -1.65
C TYR A 553 13.38 0.76 -3.14
N ALA A 554 13.74 -0.40 -3.66
CA ALA A 554 13.85 -0.58 -5.11
C ALA A 554 12.51 -0.32 -5.83
N LEU A 555 11.38 -0.69 -5.21
CA LEU A 555 10.02 -0.48 -5.74
C LEU A 555 9.50 0.97 -5.61
N GLN A 556 10.20 1.90 -4.99
CA GLN A 556 9.72 3.27 -4.77
C GLN A 556 9.18 3.98 -6.03
N PRO A 557 9.84 3.91 -7.21
CA PRO A 557 9.28 4.54 -8.42
C PRO A 557 7.94 3.94 -8.84
N TYR A 558 7.76 2.62 -8.67
CA TYR A 558 6.49 1.94 -8.92
C TYR A 558 5.43 2.39 -7.92
N ILE A 559 5.70 2.26 -6.61
CA ILE A 559 4.77 2.59 -5.53
C ILE A 559 4.31 4.04 -5.63
N TYR A 560 5.24 4.96 -5.88
CA TYR A 560 4.92 6.40 -5.98
C TYR A 560 4.09 6.73 -7.23
N THR A 561 4.34 6.03 -8.34
CA THR A 561 3.50 6.13 -9.54
C THR A 561 2.08 5.63 -9.29
N GLU A 562 1.93 4.50 -8.61
CA GLU A 562 0.61 3.94 -8.26
C GLU A 562 -0.12 4.80 -7.21
N ALA A 563 0.61 5.42 -6.28
CA ALA A 563 0.04 6.40 -5.36
C ALA A 563 -0.46 7.66 -6.09
N ARG A 564 0.24 8.10 -7.14
CA ARG A 564 -0.24 9.17 -8.01
C ARG A 564 -1.52 8.78 -8.76
N ARG A 565 -1.62 7.55 -9.25
CA ARG A 565 -2.86 7.04 -9.85
C ARG A 565 -4.02 7.04 -8.86
N THR A 566 -3.74 6.66 -7.60
CA THR A 566 -4.73 6.75 -6.52
C THR A 566 -5.26 8.19 -6.35
N TYR A 567 -4.40 9.19 -6.34
CA TYR A 567 -4.80 10.61 -6.32
C TYR A 567 -5.64 11.00 -7.55
N ASP A 568 -5.25 10.55 -8.74
CA ASP A 568 -5.93 10.91 -9.99
C ASP A 568 -7.31 10.24 -10.13
N THR A 569 -7.45 9.00 -9.68
CA THR A 569 -8.65 8.16 -9.91
C THR A 569 -9.57 8.02 -8.69
N GLY A 570 -9.06 8.24 -7.48
CA GLY A 570 -9.78 7.93 -6.24
C GLY A 570 -9.78 6.44 -5.87
N VAL A 571 -9.08 5.59 -6.62
CA VAL A 571 -9.00 4.15 -6.37
C VAL A 571 -7.64 3.79 -5.77
N ALA A 572 -7.66 3.12 -4.63
CA ALA A 572 -6.45 2.73 -3.93
C ALA A 572 -5.58 1.76 -4.77
N PHE A 573 -4.25 1.94 -4.72
CA PHE A 573 -3.35 0.99 -5.37
C PHE A 573 -3.23 -0.34 -4.60
N PHE A 574 -3.51 -0.36 -3.30
CA PHE A 574 -3.75 -1.58 -2.52
C PHE A 574 -5.26 -1.80 -2.50
N ARG A 575 -5.76 -2.74 -3.30
CA ARG A 575 -7.20 -2.91 -3.51
C ARG A 575 -7.62 -4.38 -3.58
N PRO A 576 -8.84 -4.70 -3.15
CA PRO A 576 -9.39 -6.06 -3.23
C PRO A 576 -9.59 -6.48 -4.70
N LEU A 577 -9.53 -7.80 -4.94
CA LEU A 577 -9.61 -8.37 -6.29
C LEU A 577 -10.95 -8.11 -7.00
N TYR A 578 -12.04 -7.96 -6.26
CA TYR A 578 -13.37 -7.71 -6.83
C TYR A 578 -13.51 -6.35 -7.53
N TYR A 579 -12.56 -5.41 -7.36
CA TYR A 579 -12.58 -4.18 -8.17
C TYR A 579 -12.28 -4.49 -9.64
N ASP A 580 -11.32 -5.38 -9.90
CA ASP A 580 -10.90 -5.76 -11.25
C ASP A 580 -11.75 -6.91 -11.83
N TRP A 581 -12.24 -7.82 -10.97
CA TRP A 581 -13.02 -9.00 -11.36
C TRP A 581 -14.35 -9.11 -10.60
N PRO A 582 -15.26 -8.14 -10.76
CA PRO A 582 -16.50 -8.07 -9.97
C PRO A 582 -17.53 -9.15 -10.30
N GLN A 583 -17.31 -9.95 -11.38
CA GLN A 583 -18.20 -11.03 -11.77
C GLN A 583 -17.74 -12.40 -11.25
N GLU A 584 -16.56 -12.48 -10.65
CA GLU A 584 -15.95 -13.72 -10.17
C GLU A 584 -16.19 -13.90 -8.66
N ASP A 585 -16.88 -14.98 -8.27
CA ASP A 585 -17.14 -15.28 -6.85
C ASP A 585 -15.84 -15.42 -6.03
N ALA A 586 -14.81 -15.97 -6.65
CA ALA A 586 -13.50 -16.13 -6.02
C ALA A 586 -12.88 -14.79 -5.60
N ALA A 587 -13.12 -13.72 -6.34
CA ALA A 587 -12.62 -12.38 -6.01
C ALA A 587 -13.17 -11.84 -4.68
N TYR A 588 -14.33 -12.32 -4.22
CA TYR A 588 -14.95 -11.93 -2.96
C TYR A 588 -14.60 -12.86 -1.81
N THR A 589 -14.24 -14.09 -2.10
CA THR A 589 -13.97 -15.12 -1.08
C THR A 589 -12.49 -15.25 -0.73
N THR A 590 -11.58 -14.84 -1.61
CA THR A 590 -10.14 -14.92 -1.40
C THR A 590 -9.62 -13.67 -0.67
N LYS A 591 -9.90 -13.61 0.63
CA LYS A 591 -9.67 -12.42 1.47
C LYS A 591 -8.20 -12.05 1.68
N GLY A 592 -7.27 -13.00 1.52
CA GLY A 592 -5.84 -12.79 1.75
C GLY A 592 -5.10 -12.20 0.54
N GLU A 593 -5.75 -12.10 -0.62
CA GLU A 593 -5.16 -11.65 -1.87
C GLU A 593 -5.64 -10.26 -2.26
N TYR A 594 -4.75 -9.49 -2.91
CA TYR A 594 -5.06 -8.12 -3.32
C TYR A 594 -4.20 -7.69 -4.51
N MET A 595 -4.65 -6.67 -5.23
CA MET A 595 -3.81 -5.99 -6.22
C MET A 595 -2.93 -4.95 -5.52
N PHE A 596 -1.64 -4.96 -5.85
CA PHE A 596 -0.67 -3.94 -5.46
C PHE A 596 -0.26 -3.14 -6.71
N GLY A 597 -0.96 -2.07 -6.95
CA GLY A 597 -0.97 -1.35 -8.23
C GLY A 597 -1.61 -2.17 -9.36
N ASP A 598 -1.34 -1.79 -10.60
CA ASP A 598 -1.97 -2.43 -11.77
C ASP A 598 -1.20 -3.67 -12.26
N GLN A 599 0.04 -3.86 -11.80
CA GLN A 599 0.94 -4.87 -12.35
C GLN A 599 1.09 -6.11 -11.48
N MET A 600 0.75 -6.04 -10.19
CA MET A 600 1.05 -7.08 -9.21
C MET A 600 -0.20 -7.54 -8.46
N LEU A 601 -0.36 -8.87 -8.34
CA LEU A 601 -1.25 -9.52 -7.39
C LEU A 601 -0.37 -10.09 -6.27
N ALA A 602 -0.66 -9.75 -5.01
CA ALA A 602 0.04 -10.27 -3.85
C ALA A 602 -0.84 -11.25 -3.07
N ALA A 603 -0.24 -12.36 -2.64
CA ALA A 603 -0.88 -13.40 -1.84
C ALA A 603 0.05 -13.78 -0.68
N PRO A 604 0.24 -12.90 0.33
CA PRO A 604 1.24 -13.08 1.38
C PRO A 604 1.04 -14.37 2.16
N VAL A 605 2.15 -15.05 2.50
CA VAL A 605 2.12 -16.20 3.40
C VAL A 605 1.77 -15.71 4.81
N THR A 606 0.67 -16.22 5.34
CA THR A 606 0.13 -15.81 6.66
C THR A 606 0.05 -16.96 7.65
N ARG A 607 0.82 -18.03 7.42
CA ARG A 607 0.94 -19.20 8.28
C ARG A 607 2.40 -19.65 8.38
N PRO A 608 2.79 -20.38 9.42
CA PRO A 608 4.15 -20.89 9.54
C PRO A 608 4.45 -21.96 8.47
N VAL A 609 5.74 -22.10 8.16
CA VAL A 609 6.20 -23.24 7.34
C VAL A 609 5.92 -24.56 8.06
N ASP A 610 5.60 -25.59 7.29
CA ASP A 610 5.60 -26.96 7.79
C ASP A 610 7.03 -27.34 8.21
N LYS A 611 7.22 -27.73 9.45
CA LYS A 611 8.55 -28.03 10.02
C LYS A 611 9.25 -29.19 9.31
N ALA A 612 8.48 -30.12 8.74
CA ALA A 612 9.03 -31.25 8.02
C ALA A 612 9.53 -30.88 6.63
N THR A 613 8.88 -29.96 5.94
CA THR A 613 9.25 -29.53 4.59
C THR A 613 10.07 -28.26 4.55
N GLY A 614 9.95 -27.39 5.57
CA GLY A 614 10.48 -26.02 5.55
C GLY A 614 9.75 -25.11 4.57
N LEU A 615 8.53 -25.49 4.14
CA LEU A 615 7.73 -24.76 3.16
C LEU A 615 6.35 -24.42 3.72
N ALA A 616 5.83 -23.27 3.37
CA ALA A 616 4.44 -22.91 3.57
C ALA A 616 3.66 -23.13 2.28
N THR A 617 2.53 -23.87 2.36
CA THR A 617 1.69 -24.14 1.19
C THR A 617 0.49 -23.20 1.20
N GLU A 618 0.30 -22.44 0.11
CA GLU A 618 -0.79 -21.50 -0.09
C GLU A 618 -1.66 -21.90 -1.28
N LYS A 619 -2.97 -21.68 -1.14
CA LYS A 619 -3.93 -21.74 -2.24
C LYS A 619 -4.15 -20.33 -2.75
N VAL A 620 -3.81 -20.08 -4.00
CA VAL A 620 -3.90 -18.76 -4.63
C VAL A 620 -4.87 -18.82 -5.79
N TRP A 621 -5.82 -17.90 -5.79
CA TRP A 621 -6.70 -17.70 -6.93
C TRP A 621 -6.10 -16.68 -7.91
N LEU A 622 -5.81 -17.16 -9.10
CA LEU A 622 -5.33 -16.31 -10.20
C LEU A 622 -6.51 -15.96 -11.10
N PRO A 623 -6.84 -14.68 -11.26
CA PRO A 623 -7.87 -14.25 -12.20
C PRO A 623 -7.51 -14.55 -13.65
N ALA A 624 -8.50 -14.44 -14.56
CA ALA A 624 -8.30 -14.64 -15.99
C ALA A 624 -7.12 -13.79 -16.53
N GLY A 625 -6.23 -14.44 -17.25
CA GLY A 625 -5.01 -13.86 -17.81
C GLY A 625 -3.77 -14.70 -17.56
N GLU A 626 -2.64 -14.21 -18.02
CA GLU A 626 -1.33 -14.82 -17.81
C GLU A 626 -0.64 -14.12 -16.64
N TRP A 627 -0.12 -14.92 -15.70
CA TRP A 627 0.54 -14.50 -14.48
C TRP A 627 1.90 -15.13 -14.33
N ILE A 628 2.83 -14.40 -13.78
CA ILE A 628 4.18 -14.85 -13.50
C ILE A 628 4.41 -14.79 -12.00
N GLU A 629 4.66 -15.94 -11.40
CA GLU A 629 5.03 -16.04 -9.99
C GLU A 629 6.42 -15.49 -9.78
N TRP A 630 6.53 -14.32 -9.15
CA TRP A 630 7.80 -13.62 -9.04
C TRP A 630 8.94 -14.42 -8.41
N PRO A 631 8.77 -15.12 -7.26
CA PRO A 631 9.89 -15.78 -6.60
C PRO A 631 10.40 -17.07 -7.30
N THR A 632 9.60 -17.71 -8.16
CA THR A 632 9.98 -19.00 -8.77
C THR A 632 10.12 -18.93 -10.27
N GLY A 633 9.56 -17.92 -10.86
CA GLY A 633 9.50 -17.81 -12.29
C GLY A 633 8.48 -18.68 -12.98
N LYS A 634 7.57 -19.26 -12.25
CA LYS A 634 6.56 -20.11 -12.84
C LYS A 634 5.46 -19.27 -13.50
N HIS A 635 5.10 -19.68 -14.70
CA HIS A 635 4.01 -19.07 -15.45
C HIS A 635 2.70 -19.81 -15.21
N LEU A 636 1.67 -19.07 -14.96
CA LEU A 636 0.39 -19.59 -14.55
C LEU A 636 -0.72 -18.92 -15.35
N ILE A 637 -1.75 -19.69 -15.67
CA ILE A 637 -2.89 -19.18 -16.43
C ILE A 637 -4.13 -19.24 -15.55
N GLY A 638 -4.78 -18.09 -15.42
CA GLY A 638 -6.09 -17.98 -14.80
C GLY A 638 -7.23 -17.94 -15.85
N PRO A 639 -8.50 -18.14 -15.42
CA PRO A 639 -8.90 -18.27 -14.03
C PRO A 639 -8.57 -19.66 -13.46
N ALA A 640 -7.83 -19.71 -12.37
CA ALA A 640 -7.47 -20.96 -11.70
C ALA A 640 -7.15 -20.75 -10.22
N THR A 641 -7.48 -21.73 -9.39
CA THR A 641 -6.91 -21.81 -8.04
C THR A 641 -5.76 -22.78 -8.06
N VAL A 642 -4.56 -22.30 -7.72
CA VAL A 642 -3.33 -23.10 -7.70
C VAL A 642 -2.86 -23.31 -6.27
N GLU A 643 -2.31 -24.48 -5.99
CA GLU A 643 -1.65 -24.77 -4.74
C GLU A 643 -0.13 -24.65 -4.95
N ARG A 644 0.52 -23.78 -4.16
CA ARG A 644 1.94 -23.45 -4.31
C ARG A 644 2.64 -23.51 -2.96
N SER A 645 3.90 -23.92 -2.95
CA SER A 645 4.74 -24.02 -1.77
C SER A 645 5.87 -23.01 -1.81
N PHE A 646 6.09 -22.30 -0.70
CA PHE A 646 7.06 -21.21 -0.57
C PHE A 646 7.99 -21.42 0.62
N SER A 647 9.29 -21.26 0.40
CA SER A 647 10.25 -21.17 1.48
C SER A 647 10.17 -19.80 2.19
N ILE A 648 10.86 -19.66 3.33
CA ILE A 648 10.78 -18.43 4.16
C ILE A 648 11.26 -17.18 3.40
N GLU A 649 12.21 -17.29 2.49
CA GLU A 649 12.72 -16.18 1.68
C GLU A 649 11.78 -15.74 0.55
N GLN A 650 10.76 -16.54 0.23
CA GLN A 650 9.88 -16.29 -0.90
C GLN A 650 8.58 -15.62 -0.47
N THR A 651 8.23 -14.53 -1.16
CA THR A 651 6.96 -13.81 -1.01
C THR A 651 6.12 -14.04 -2.27
N PRO A 652 4.92 -14.64 -2.15
CA PRO A 652 4.03 -14.86 -3.28
C PRO A 652 3.54 -13.54 -3.88
N VAL A 653 4.09 -13.16 -5.01
CA VAL A 653 3.67 -12.02 -5.84
C VAL A 653 3.60 -12.50 -7.28
N TYR A 654 2.51 -12.19 -7.94
CA TYR A 654 2.23 -12.59 -9.32
C TYR A 654 2.16 -11.36 -10.20
N LEU A 655 2.97 -11.33 -11.23
CA LEU A 655 3.02 -10.24 -12.19
C LEU A 655 2.16 -10.56 -13.41
N ARG A 656 1.44 -9.59 -13.92
CA ARG A 656 0.75 -9.76 -15.21
C ARG A 656 1.78 -9.98 -16.31
N ALA A 657 1.47 -10.82 -17.29
CA ALA A 657 2.31 -10.93 -18.49
C ALA A 657 2.44 -9.55 -19.15
N GLY A 658 3.67 -9.16 -19.47
CA GLY A 658 3.98 -7.83 -19.98
C GLY A 658 4.05 -6.72 -18.94
N ALA A 659 4.04 -7.03 -17.66
CA ALA A 659 4.18 -6.03 -16.60
C ALA A 659 5.44 -5.18 -16.79
N ILE A 660 5.30 -3.88 -16.61
CA ILE A 660 6.40 -2.91 -16.59
C ILE A 660 6.50 -2.34 -15.18
N VAL A 661 7.60 -2.65 -14.49
CA VAL A 661 7.81 -2.23 -13.10
C VAL A 661 9.09 -1.37 -13.02
N PRO A 662 8.95 -0.06 -12.88
CA PRO A 662 10.09 0.81 -12.64
C PRO A 662 10.63 0.61 -11.22
N MET A 663 11.96 0.58 -11.12
CA MET A 663 12.70 0.46 -9.87
C MET A 663 13.84 1.47 -9.80
N GLN A 664 14.47 1.58 -8.65
CA GLN A 664 15.64 2.42 -8.41
C GLN A 664 16.80 1.63 -7.81
N PRO A 665 18.05 2.12 -7.94
CA PRO A 665 19.21 1.59 -7.23
C PRO A 665 19.06 1.68 -5.70
N PRO A 666 19.85 0.91 -4.92
CA PRO A 666 19.86 1.00 -3.47
C PRO A 666 20.07 2.42 -2.97
N MET A 667 19.29 2.81 -1.97
CA MET A 667 19.36 4.08 -1.26
C MET A 667 19.19 3.84 0.23
N ARG A 668 19.83 4.64 1.09
CA ARG A 668 19.68 4.57 2.55
C ARG A 668 18.36 5.18 3.01
N TYR A 669 17.89 6.20 2.29
CA TYR A 669 16.59 6.85 2.50
C TYR A 669 16.05 7.41 1.18
N THR A 670 14.77 7.67 1.13
CA THR A 670 14.10 8.21 -0.06
C THR A 670 14.62 9.60 -0.39
N GLY A 671 15.21 9.75 -1.58
CA GLY A 671 15.79 11.01 -2.02
C GLY A 671 17.23 11.27 -1.59
N GLU A 672 17.94 10.28 -1.04
CA GLU A 672 19.39 10.35 -0.78
C GLU A 672 20.16 10.81 -2.03
N LYS A 673 19.73 10.32 -3.17
CA LYS A 673 20.29 10.67 -4.48
C LYS A 673 19.20 10.65 -5.55
N PRO A 674 19.39 11.30 -6.67
CA PRO A 674 18.49 11.18 -7.81
C PRO A 674 18.38 9.73 -8.28
N VAL A 675 17.20 9.34 -8.81
CA VAL A 675 16.97 7.99 -9.37
C VAL A 675 17.71 7.87 -10.70
N ASP A 676 18.92 7.34 -10.65
CA ASP A 676 19.82 7.17 -11.81
C ASP A 676 20.78 5.98 -11.58
N PRO A 677 20.70 4.90 -12.39
CA PRO A 677 19.74 4.70 -13.48
C PRO A 677 18.29 4.55 -13.01
N LEU A 678 17.32 4.89 -13.85
CA LEU A 678 15.98 4.34 -13.72
C LEU A 678 16.03 2.90 -14.20
N ILE A 679 15.70 1.96 -13.32
CA ILE A 679 15.66 0.52 -13.64
C ILE A 679 14.25 0.21 -14.14
N VAL A 680 14.15 -0.35 -15.34
CA VAL A 680 12.88 -0.71 -15.97
C VAL A 680 12.83 -2.22 -16.14
N ASN A 681 12.03 -2.89 -15.32
CA ASN A 681 11.78 -4.32 -15.49
C ASN A 681 10.59 -4.50 -16.43
N VAL A 682 10.78 -5.32 -17.47
CA VAL A 682 9.72 -5.67 -18.43
C VAL A 682 9.60 -7.18 -18.45
N TRP A 683 8.49 -7.69 -17.94
CA TRP A 683 8.17 -9.11 -17.99
C TRP A 683 7.70 -9.49 -19.39
N PRO A 684 7.87 -10.76 -19.77
CA PRO A 684 7.55 -11.21 -21.10
C PRO A 684 6.10 -10.98 -21.49
N LEU A 685 5.95 -10.59 -22.75
CA LEU A 685 4.68 -10.45 -23.43
C LEU A 685 4.44 -11.64 -24.37
N ALA A 686 3.20 -12.04 -24.55
CA ALA A 686 2.86 -12.97 -25.62
C ALA A 686 3.15 -12.34 -27.02
N PRO A 687 3.44 -13.16 -28.04
CA PRO A 687 3.64 -12.63 -29.38
C PRO A 687 2.45 -11.80 -29.87
N GLY A 688 2.70 -10.61 -30.37
CA GLY A 688 1.69 -9.66 -30.85
C GLY A 688 1.13 -8.72 -29.75
N GLN A 689 1.46 -8.93 -28.49
CA GLN A 689 1.02 -8.04 -27.39
C GLN A 689 1.85 -6.76 -27.30
N THR A 690 1.19 -5.76 -26.73
CA THR A 690 1.78 -4.47 -26.36
C THR A 690 1.39 -4.12 -24.93
N SER A 691 2.35 -3.63 -24.15
CA SER A 691 2.19 -3.13 -22.80
C SER A 691 2.62 -1.69 -22.69
N ASN A 692 1.97 -0.90 -21.85
CA ASN A 692 2.29 0.50 -21.62
C ASN A 692 2.32 0.80 -20.13
N TYR A 693 3.23 1.66 -19.72
CA TYR A 693 3.30 2.19 -18.35
C TYR A 693 3.77 3.64 -18.38
N GLU A 694 3.42 4.43 -17.39
CA GLU A 694 3.83 5.83 -17.33
C GLU A 694 4.39 6.11 -15.93
N VAL A 695 5.71 6.36 -15.85
CA VAL A 695 6.40 6.67 -14.59
C VAL A 695 6.10 8.10 -14.19
N TYR A 696 5.65 8.31 -12.97
CA TYR A 696 5.39 9.63 -12.39
C TYR A 696 6.52 10.08 -11.47
N GLU A 697 6.92 11.35 -11.59
CA GLU A 697 7.92 11.99 -10.74
C GLU A 697 7.54 13.44 -10.42
N ASP A 698 7.78 13.86 -9.17
CA ASP A 698 7.65 15.25 -8.69
C ASP A 698 8.71 15.56 -7.62
N SER A 699 8.64 16.74 -6.98
CA SER A 699 9.56 17.11 -5.89
C SER A 699 9.48 16.18 -4.66
N GLY A 700 8.40 15.43 -4.48
CA GLY A 700 8.16 14.53 -3.36
C GLY A 700 7.70 15.19 -2.05
N ALA A 701 7.75 16.52 -1.94
CA ALA A 701 7.57 17.22 -0.65
C ALA A 701 6.61 18.43 -0.69
N SER A 702 6.31 18.98 -1.87
CA SER A 702 5.42 20.14 -2.02
C SER A 702 4.05 19.79 -2.55
N VAL A 703 3.07 20.68 -2.38
CA VAL A 703 1.73 20.54 -2.96
C VAL A 703 1.65 20.99 -4.43
N GLU A 704 2.75 21.35 -5.05
CA GLU A 704 2.78 21.89 -6.41
C GLU A 704 2.35 20.88 -7.48
N TYR A 705 2.40 19.58 -7.17
CA TYR A 705 1.85 18.54 -8.03
C TYR A 705 0.36 18.76 -8.38
N GLN A 706 -0.40 19.41 -7.49
CA GLN A 706 -1.80 19.78 -7.71
C GLN A 706 -1.97 20.85 -8.82
N ARG A 707 -0.91 21.58 -9.10
CA ARG A 707 -0.86 22.64 -10.11
C ARG A 707 -0.13 22.22 -11.39
N GLY A 708 0.12 20.92 -11.57
CA GLY A 708 0.75 20.38 -12.77
C GLY A 708 2.29 20.39 -12.76
N VAL A 709 2.92 20.68 -11.60
CA VAL A 709 4.38 20.69 -11.46
C VAL A 709 4.88 19.27 -11.17
N PHE A 710 4.98 18.47 -12.20
CA PHE A 710 5.44 17.08 -12.18
C PHE A 710 5.90 16.65 -13.59
N ALA A 711 6.52 15.49 -13.69
CA ALA A 711 6.87 14.86 -14.96
C ALA A 711 6.30 13.46 -15.09
N ARG A 712 6.02 13.03 -16.33
CA ARG A 712 5.59 11.69 -16.68
C ARG A 712 6.44 11.14 -17.81
N THR A 713 6.99 9.94 -17.63
CA THR A 713 7.81 9.24 -18.62
C THR A 713 7.07 8.03 -19.15
N PRO A 714 6.57 8.04 -20.40
CA PRO A 714 5.87 6.90 -20.97
C PRO A 714 6.86 5.80 -21.38
N ILE A 715 6.51 4.55 -21.05
CA ILE A 715 7.26 3.34 -21.42
C ILE A 715 6.32 2.40 -22.14
N LYS A 716 6.76 1.87 -23.30
CA LYS A 716 6.00 0.96 -24.13
C LYS A 716 6.85 -0.26 -24.47
N ALA A 717 6.29 -1.46 -24.31
CA ALA A 717 6.90 -2.72 -24.72
C ALA A 717 6.01 -3.43 -25.73
N THR A 718 6.59 -3.92 -26.85
CA THR A 718 5.85 -4.62 -27.92
C THR A 718 6.61 -5.86 -28.33
N GLN A 719 5.94 -7.02 -28.32
CA GLN A 719 6.48 -8.31 -28.74
C GLN A 719 6.01 -8.64 -30.16
N ALA A 720 6.91 -8.66 -31.12
CA ALA A 720 6.65 -9.01 -32.53
C ALA A 720 7.44 -10.28 -32.91
N GLY A 721 6.83 -11.44 -32.86
CA GLY A 721 7.54 -12.72 -32.97
C GLY A 721 8.65 -12.81 -31.92
N ASP A 722 9.89 -13.07 -32.30
CA ASP A 722 11.05 -13.14 -31.40
C ASP A 722 11.71 -11.77 -31.13
N LEU A 723 11.15 -10.68 -31.64
CA LEU A 723 11.62 -9.32 -31.38
C LEU A 723 10.79 -8.64 -30.30
N LEU A 724 11.43 -8.31 -29.20
CA LEU A 724 10.89 -7.36 -28.21
C LEU A 724 11.45 -5.96 -28.50
N ARG A 725 10.56 -4.99 -28.62
CA ARG A 725 10.89 -3.59 -28.67
C ARG A 725 10.40 -2.88 -27.41
N VAL A 726 11.30 -2.20 -26.71
CA VAL A 726 10.98 -1.35 -25.56
C VAL A 726 11.31 0.10 -25.91
N GLU A 727 10.32 0.97 -25.82
CA GLU A 727 10.44 2.40 -26.08
C GLU A 727 10.26 3.16 -24.77
N ILE A 728 11.26 3.95 -24.37
CA ILE A 728 11.16 4.94 -23.31
C ILE A 728 10.99 6.29 -24.00
N GLY A 729 9.83 6.90 -23.83
CA GLY A 729 9.50 8.17 -24.47
C GLY A 729 10.10 9.37 -23.74
N PRO A 730 10.05 10.57 -24.37
CA PRO A 730 10.46 11.80 -23.72
C PRO A 730 9.61 12.08 -22.48
N ALA A 731 10.26 12.55 -21.41
CA ALA A 731 9.57 12.99 -20.21
C ALA A 731 8.68 14.20 -20.53
N GLN A 732 7.44 14.18 -20.07
CA GLN A 732 6.42 15.21 -20.26
C GLN A 732 6.21 15.97 -18.96
N GLY A 733 6.37 17.30 -18.99
CA GLY A 733 6.32 18.15 -17.80
C GLY A 733 7.68 18.35 -17.15
N SER A 734 7.69 19.04 -16.01
CA SER A 734 8.92 19.33 -15.26
C SER A 734 8.60 19.67 -13.80
N TYR A 735 9.60 19.54 -12.92
CA TYR A 735 9.51 19.91 -11.52
C TYR A 735 10.90 20.34 -10.99
N PRO A 736 10.97 21.10 -9.88
CA PRO A 736 12.24 21.47 -9.26
C PRO A 736 13.04 20.24 -8.82
N GLY A 737 14.31 20.15 -9.25
CA GLY A 737 15.20 19.01 -8.98
C GLY A 737 15.10 17.87 -10.00
N MET A 738 14.31 18.01 -11.06
CA MET A 738 14.26 17.01 -12.14
C MET A 738 15.61 16.87 -12.83
N LEU A 739 16.03 15.64 -13.12
CA LEU A 739 17.22 15.36 -13.92
C LEU A 739 17.00 15.78 -15.38
N ASN A 740 17.95 16.51 -15.95
CA ASN A 740 17.98 16.82 -17.39
C ASN A 740 18.52 15.66 -18.23
N THR A 741 19.38 14.84 -17.61
CA THR A 741 19.96 13.65 -18.24
C THR A 741 19.89 12.47 -17.27
N ARG A 742 19.65 11.27 -17.82
CA ARG A 742 19.53 10.04 -17.02
C ARG A 742 20.09 8.86 -17.80
N SER A 743 20.64 7.87 -17.09
CA SER A 743 20.89 6.53 -17.61
C SER A 743 19.71 5.61 -17.30
N TYR A 744 19.58 4.52 -18.04
CA TYR A 744 18.55 3.52 -17.78
C TYR A 744 19.18 2.13 -17.72
N GLN A 745 18.58 1.26 -16.94
CA GLN A 745 18.87 -0.17 -16.94
C GLN A 745 17.59 -0.92 -17.28
N LEU A 746 17.54 -1.52 -18.47
CA LEU A 746 16.43 -2.40 -18.83
C LEU A 746 16.72 -3.80 -18.34
N ARG A 747 15.78 -4.38 -17.60
CA ARG A 747 15.85 -5.76 -17.12
C ARG A 747 14.70 -6.55 -17.71
N LEU A 748 15.03 -7.67 -18.32
CA LEU A 748 14.08 -8.60 -18.94
C LEU A 748 14.18 -9.92 -18.18
N PRO A 749 13.43 -10.05 -17.08
CA PRO A 749 13.48 -11.27 -16.28
C PRO A 749 12.82 -12.41 -17.04
N ALA A 750 13.30 -13.62 -16.72
CA ALA A 750 12.73 -14.89 -17.08
C ALA A 750 12.44 -15.06 -18.55
N ASP A 751 13.39 -14.81 -19.32
CA ASP A 751 13.31 -14.93 -20.76
C ASP A 751 14.57 -15.61 -21.31
N TRP A 752 14.47 -16.10 -22.50
CA TRP A 752 15.63 -16.59 -23.22
C TRP A 752 16.64 -15.47 -23.46
N PRO A 753 17.95 -15.75 -23.37
CA PRO A 753 18.96 -14.75 -23.67
C PRO A 753 18.85 -14.26 -25.12
N PRO A 754 19.17 -12.99 -25.37
CA PRO A 754 19.12 -12.43 -26.72
C PRO A 754 20.25 -12.94 -27.61
N VAL A 755 19.97 -13.02 -28.91
CA VAL A 755 20.99 -13.17 -29.96
C VAL A 755 21.55 -11.80 -30.36
N THR A 756 20.70 -10.78 -30.40
CA THR A 756 21.13 -9.42 -30.68
C THR A 756 20.36 -8.42 -29.83
N VAL A 757 21.08 -7.40 -29.40
CA VAL A 757 20.53 -6.22 -28.70
C VAL A 757 20.95 -4.97 -29.44
N THR A 758 20.03 -4.04 -29.70
CA THR A 758 20.35 -2.70 -30.18
C THR A 758 19.74 -1.62 -29.28
N VAL A 759 20.43 -0.49 -29.14
CA VAL A 759 19.93 0.72 -28.50
C VAL A 759 19.96 1.84 -29.51
N ASN A 760 18.80 2.41 -29.83
CA ASN A 760 18.61 3.41 -30.90
C ASN A 760 19.23 2.96 -32.25
N GLY A 761 19.05 1.67 -32.58
CA GLY A 761 19.58 1.03 -33.79
C GLY A 761 21.08 0.70 -33.77
N VAL A 762 21.80 1.06 -32.68
CA VAL A 762 23.23 0.72 -32.54
C VAL A 762 23.37 -0.63 -31.82
N PRO A 763 24.09 -1.61 -32.40
CA PRO A 763 24.33 -2.88 -31.76
C PRO A 763 25.07 -2.73 -30.42
N VAL A 764 24.65 -3.51 -29.42
CA VAL A 764 25.23 -3.57 -28.09
C VAL A 764 25.82 -4.95 -27.86
N ALA A 765 27.09 -5.03 -27.46
CA ALA A 765 27.79 -6.29 -27.26
C ALA A 765 27.42 -6.95 -25.92
N HIS A 766 27.53 -8.28 -25.85
CA HIS A 766 27.54 -9.02 -24.60
C HIS A 766 28.77 -8.64 -23.77
N ALA A 767 28.57 -8.21 -22.55
CA ALA A 767 29.63 -7.68 -21.67
C ALA A 767 30.08 -8.68 -20.57
N GLY A 768 29.62 -9.93 -20.64
CA GLY A 768 29.84 -10.95 -19.62
C GLY A 768 29.14 -10.59 -18.29
N VAL A 769 29.43 -11.34 -17.25
CA VAL A 769 28.80 -11.20 -15.92
C VAL A 769 29.14 -9.87 -15.22
N THR A 770 30.19 -9.17 -15.62
CA THR A 770 30.67 -7.93 -14.97
C THR A 770 29.99 -6.65 -15.47
N GLY A 771 29.16 -6.70 -16.50
CA GLY A 771 28.14 -5.74 -16.91
C GLY A 771 28.49 -4.25 -17.06
N LYS A 772 29.76 -3.86 -17.22
CA LYS A 772 30.12 -2.46 -17.47
C LYS A 772 29.96 -2.10 -18.94
N GLY A 773 28.77 -1.60 -19.28
CA GLY A 773 28.37 -1.27 -20.64
C GLY A 773 27.92 -2.50 -21.42
N GLY A 774 26.99 -2.37 -22.35
CA GLY A 774 26.48 -3.50 -23.11
C GLY A 774 25.31 -4.21 -22.45
N TRP A 775 25.15 -5.52 -22.73
CA TRP A 775 24.18 -6.35 -22.06
C TRP A 775 24.85 -7.55 -21.39
N SER A 776 24.23 -8.07 -20.32
CA SER A 776 24.65 -9.30 -19.63
C SER A 776 23.45 -10.18 -19.37
N PHE A 777 23.71 -11.45 -18.97
CA PHE A 777 22.67 -12.41 -18.63
C PHE A 777 22.91 -12.97 -17.21
N GLU A 778 21.94 -12.72 -16.32
CA GLU A 778 21.93 -13.28 -14.98
C GLU A 778 21.30 -14.67 -15.04
N GLY A 779 22.11 -15.71 -15.18
CA GLY A 779 21.61 -17.06 -15.49
C GLY A 779 20.77 -17.66 -14.37
N ASN A 780 21.10 -17.42 -13.09
CA ASN A 780 20.32 -17.91 -11.96
C ASN A 780 18.87 -17.43 -11.97
N THR A 781 18.66 -16.30 -12.58
CA THR A 781 17.39 -15.58 -12.64
C THR A 781 16.85 -15.45 -14.06
N LEU A 782 17.53 -16.03 -15.04
CA LEU A 782 17.20 -15.93 -16.47
C LEU A 782 16.90 -14.49 -16.91
N THR A 783 17.67 -13.52 -16.40
CA THR A 783 17.41 -12.10 -16.61
C THR A 783 18.42 -11.48 -17.56
N THR A 784 17.97 -10.93 -18.68
CA THR A 784 18.80 -10.08 -19.52
C THR A 784 18.86 -8.67 -18.93
N VAL A 785 20.05 -8.13 -18.72
CA VAL A 785 20.28 -6.78 -18.21
C VAL A 785 20.95 -5.94 -19.29
N ILE A 786 20.35 -4.83 -19.68
CA ILE A 786 20.85 -3.96 -20.73
C ILE A 786 21.10 -2.57 -20.14
N SER A 787 22.36 -2.12 -20.23
CA SER A 787 22.75 -0.78 -19.77
C SER A 787 22.55 0.24 -20.92
N VAL A 788 21.74 1.25 -20.70
CA VAL A 788 21.54 2.36 -21.63
C VAL A 788 22.30 3.57 -21.11
N ALA A 789 23.20 4.07 -21.93
CA ALA A 789 24.04 5.20 -21.59
C ALA A 789 23.22 6.45 -21.24
N ARG A 790 23.81 7.33 -20.42
CA ARG A 790 23.21 8.60 -20.03
C ARG A 790 22.88 9.46 -21.24
N GLY A 791 21.63 9.90 -21.35
CA GLY A 791 21.12 10.77 -22.40
C GLY A 791 20.14 11.80 -21.83
N SER A 792 19.65 12.71 -22.68
CA SER A 792 18.60 13.65 -22.31
C SER A 792 17.30 12.92 -21.97
N VAL A 793 16.62 13.33 -20.88
CA VAL A 793 15.29 12.79 -20.52
C VAL A 793 14.20 13.23 -21.52
N GLY A 794 14.50 14.23 -22.37
CA GLY A 794 13.64 14.68 -23.47
C GLY A 794 13.78 13.85 -24.75
N ASP A 795 14.72 12.89 -24.81
CA ASP A 795 14.95 12.05 -25.98
C ASP A 795 14.14 10.74 -25.87
N ARG A 796 13.77 10.20 -27.04
CA ARG A 796 13.22 8.85 -27.14
C ARG A 796 14.34 7.84 -27.16
N ILE A 797 14.22 6.78 -26.37
CA ILE A 797 15.12 5.63 -26.36
C ILE A 797 14.36 4.43 -26.89
N THR A 798 14.94 3.70 -27.84
CA THR A 798 14.39 2.45 -28.36
C THR A 798 15.40 1.33 -28.14
N VAL A 799 15.01 0.32 -27.41
CA VAL A 799 15.80 -0.90 -27.20
C VAL A 799 15.12 -2.05 -27.94
N GLU A 800 15.86 -2.70 -28.83
CA GLU A 800 15.38 -3.89 -29.55
C GLU A 800 16.18 -5.12 -29.12
N VAL A 801 15.45 -6.15 -28.71
CA VAL A 801 16.00 -7.39 -28.20
C VAL A 801 15.46 -8.54 -29.03
N ARG A 802 16.33 -9.18 -29.79
CA ARG A 802 15.96 -10.32 -30.65
C ARG A 802 16.45 -11.62 -30.04
N ARG A 803 15.54 -12.54 -29.86
CA ARG A 803 15.82 -13.92 -29.42
C ARG A 803 16.07 -14.84 -30.62
N ALA A 804 16.59 -16.04 -30.39
CA ALA A 804 16.65 -17.05 -31.41
C ALA A 804 15.24 -17.45 -31.90
N ALA A 805 15.17 -17.97 -33.14
CA ALA A 805 13.91 -18.26 -33.81
C ALA A 805 13.00 -19.18 -32.98
N GLY A 806 11.76 -18.77 -32.77
CA GLY A 806 10.71 -19.47 -32.01
C GLY A 806 10.87 -19.47 -30.50
N ARG A 807 11.85 -18.78 -29.93
CA ARG A 807 12.09 -18.80 -28.47
C ARG A 807 11.02 -18.02 -27.70
N ALA A 808 10.54 -16.93 -28.24
CA ALA A 808 9.48 -16.17 -27.58
C ALA A 808 8.18 -16.97 -27.38
N ALA A 809 7.91 -17.94 -28.24
CA ALA A 809 6.77 -18.85 -28.13
C ALA A 809 7.03 -20.08 -27.24
N ARG A 810 8.29 -20.33 -26.85
CA ARG A 810 8.72 -21.53 -26.08
C ARG A 810 9.32 -21.14 -24.73
N ARG A 811 8.79 -20.09 -24.09
CA ARG A 811 9.25 -19.66 -22.76
C ARG A 811 8.94 -20.66 -21.68
N ASN A 812 7.87 -21.43 -21.86
CA ASN A 812 7.52 -22.53 -20.96
C ASN A 812 8.63 -23.59 -20.78
N GLU A 813 9.61 -23.67 -21.70
CA GLU A 813 10.80 -24.48 -21.50
C GLU A 813 11.71 -24.00 -20.36
N LEU A 814 11.50 -22.73 -19.88
CA LEU A 814 12.21 -22.09 -18.77
C LEU A 814 11.47 -22.22 -17.44
N ASP A 815 10.24 -22.74 -17.47
CA ASP A 815 9.38 -22.78 -16.29
C ASP A 815 10.02 -23.52 -15.12
N GLY A 816 9.98 -22.87 -13.96
CA GLY A 816 10.47 -23.43 -12.72
C GLY A 816 11.98 -23.47 -12.58
N PHE A 817 12.77 -23.07 -13.60
CA PHE A 817 14.24 -23.06 -13.50
C PHE A 817 14.72 -22.22 -12.32
N ALA A 818 14.29 -20.96 -12.21
CA ALA A 818 14.71 -20.07 -11.13
C ALA A 818 14.24 -20.56 -9.75
N GLY A 819 13.01 -21.09 -9.68
CA GLY A 819 12.50 -21.73 -8.46
C GLY A 819 13.32 -22.97 -8.07
N ALA A 820 13.64 -23.82 -9.02
CA ALA A 820 14.50 -24.97 -8.78
C ALA A 820 15.91 -24.56 -8.32
N MET A 821 16.50 -23.52 -8.91
CA MET A 821 17.80 -22.98 -8.48
C MET A 821 17.75 -22.50 -7.03
N THR A 822 16.70 -21.81 -6.63
CA THR A 822 16.50 -21.36 -5.23
C THR A 822 16.39 -22.58 -4.30
N ARG A 823 15.64 -23.62 -4.67
CA ARG A 823 15.51 -24.86 -3.87
C ARG A 823 16.84 -25.60 -3.73
N LEU A 824 17.58 -25.75 -4.81
CA LEU A 824 18.90 -26.38 -4.80
C LEU A 824 19.87 -25.61 -3.90
N ARG A 825 19.84 -24.29 -3.94
CA ARG A 825 20.63 -23.45 -3.05
C ARG A 825 20.24 -23.67 -1.58
N GLY A 826 18.95 -23.71 -1.28
CA GLY A 826 18.46 -24.00 0.07
C GLY A 826 18.85 -25.38 0.57
N ALA A 827 18.85 -26.41 -0.32
CA ALA A 827 19.32 -27.74 -0.02
C ALA A 827 20.82 -27.75 0.33
N TYR A 828 21.62 -27.08 -0.49
CA TYR A 828 23.05 -26.91 -0.24
C TYR A 828 23.36 -26.20 1.08
N ASP A 829 22.68 -25.09 1.34
CA ASP A 829 22.87 -24.31 2.57
C ASP A 829 22.44 -25.10 3.82
N ALA A 830 21.39 -25.92 3.73
CA ALA A 830 21.00 -26.82 4.81
C ALA A 830 22.10 -27.85 5.12
N LEU A 831 22.71 -28.46 4.11
CA LEU A 831 23.81 -29.42 4.27
C LEU A 831 25.07 -28.76 4.81
N ARG A 832 25.43 -27.58 4.32
CA ARG A 832 26.63 -26.83 4.72
C ARG A 832 26.62 -26.45 6.19
N GLN A 833 25.46 -26.20 6.81
CA GLN A 833 25.35 -25.90 8.24
C GLN A 833 25.76 -27.07 9.13
N THR A 834 25.73 -28.28 8.62
CA THR A 834 25.97 -29.50 9.41
C THR A 834 27.28 -30.22 9.09
N PHE A 835 27.89 -29.93 7.94
CA PHE A 835 29.10 -30.60 7.46
C PHE A 835 30.15 -29.59 6.98
N PRO A 836 31.46 -29.96 7.12
CA PRO A 836 32.49 -29.23 6.39
C PRO A 836 32.21 -29.29 4.88
N VAL A 837 32.61 -28.28 4.16
CA VAL A 837 32.25 -27.91 2.78
C VAL A 837 32.45 -29.02 1.71
N SER A 838 33.18 -30.08 2.01
CA SER A 838 33.59 -31.13 1.09
C SER A 838 32.53 -32.20 0.80
N ASP A 839 31.38 -32.21 1.50
CA ASP A 839 30.46 -33.37 1.47
C ASP A 839 29.13 -33.13 0.76
N ALA A 840 28.94 -31.98 0.07
CA ALA A 840 27.81 -31.80 -0.81
C ALA A 840 27.97 -32.69 -2.07
N PRO A 841 26.94 -33.43 -2.49
CA PRO A 841 27.02 -34.27 -3.69
C PRO A 841 27.42 -33.45 -4.92
N ASP A 842 28.37 -33.94 -5.69
CA ASP A 842 28.84 -33.28 -6.92
C ASP A 842 27.71 -32.94 -7.87
N ILE A 843 26.69 -33.79 -7.93
CA ILE A 843 25.54 -33.60 -8.80
C ILE A 843 24.66 -32.43 -8.37
N LEU A 844 24.55 -32.17 -7.05
CA LEU A 844 23.86 -30.99 -6.52
C LEU A 844 24.62 -29.73 -6.90
N VAL A 845 25.94 -29.74 -6.74
CA VAL A 845 26.81 -28.63 -7.12
C VAL A 845 26.77 -28.38 -8.62
N ASP A 846 26.79 -29.43 -9.45
CA ASP A 846 26.67 -29.30 -10.90
C ASP A 846 25.32 -28.69 -11.33
N ALA A 847 24.21 -29.10 -10.70
CA ALA A 847 22.92 -28.48 -10.94
C ALA A 847 22.92 -26.98 -10.58
N MET A 848 23.49 -26.60 -9.45
CA MET A 848 23.60 -25.21 -9.02
C MET A 848 24.46 -24.34 -9.93
N GLN A 849 25.49 -24.91 -10.57
CA GLN A 849 26.35 -24.19 -11.50
C GLN A 849 25.70 -23.89 -12.85
N ALA A 850 24.52 -24.46 -13.14
CA ALA A 850 23.81 -24.20 -14.39
C ALA A 850 23.54 -22.69 -14.62
N GLY A 851 23.18 -21.97 -13.58
CA GLY A 851 22.98 -20.51 -13.65
C GLY A 851 24.26 -19.75 -14.02
N ASP A 852 25.39 -20.12 -13.44
CA ASP A 852 26.68 -19.50 -13.76
C ASP A 852 27.08 -19.76 -15.20
N ARG A 853 26.93 -21.01 -15.66
CA ARG A 853 27.20 -21.40 -17.07
C ARG A 853 26.30 -20.61 -18.04
N LEU A 854 25.01 -20.45 -17.73
CA LEU A 854 24.10 -19.61 -18.52
C LEU A 854 24.55 -18.14 -18.55
N GLY A 855 25.03 -17.63 -17.44
CA GLY A 855 25.52 -16.26 -17.35
C GLY A 855 26.78 -16.00 -18.19
N TYR A 856 27.71 -16.96 -18.25
CA TYR A 856 28.94 -16.87 -19.03
C TYR A 856 28.74 -17.21 -20.51
N HIS A 857 27.86 -18.18 -20.81
CA HIS A 857 27.62 -18.75 -22.13
C HIS A 857 26.13 -18.71 -22.51
N PRO A 858 25.51 -17.55 -22.59
CA PRO A 858 24.08 -17.42 -22.89
C PRO A 858 23.73 -17.98 -24.31
N GLU A 859 24.68 -18.04 -25.23
CA GLU A 859 24.53 -18.64 -26.55
C GLU A 859 24.24 -20.17 -26.48
N GLN A 860 24.63 -20.86 -25.40
CA GLN A 860 24.41 -22.27 -25.15
C GLN A 860 23.18 -22.54 -24.28
N ALA A 861 22.31 -21.56 -24.07
CA ALA A 861 21.21 -21.66 -23.11
C ALA A 861 20.28 -22.85 -23.35
N GLN A 862 20.02 -23.23 -24.62
CA GLN A 862 19.16 -24.38 -24.93
C GLN A 862 19.78 -25.69 -24.41
N GLU A 863 21.05 -25.88 -24.66
CA GLU A 863 21.77 -27.10 -24.27
C GLU A 863 21.89 -27.19 -22.75
N GLU A 864 22.16 -26.06 -22.10
CA GLU A 864 22.30 -26.01 -20.64
C GLU A 864 20.94 -26.21 -19.94
N ILE A 865 19.83 -25.66 -20.42
CA ILE A 865 18.50 -25.94 -19.86
C ILE A 865 18.15 -27.43 -19.97
N VAL A 866 18.37 -28.07 -21.12
CA VAL A 866 18.17 -29.51 -21.30
C VAL A 866 19.06 -30.32 -20.35
N ARG A 867 20.34 -29.93 -20.23
CA ARG A 867 21.29 -30.54 -19.29
C ARG A 867 20.81 -30.39 -17.84
N PHE A 868 20.39 -29.20 -17.45
CA PHE A 868 19.88 -28.91 -16.11
C PHE A 868 18.74 -29.84 -15.70
N HIS A 869 17.72 -30.01 -16.53
CA HIS A 869 16.61 -30.91 -16.24
C HIS A 869 17.07 -32.40 -16.09
N LYS A 870 18.03 -32.79 -16.88
CA LYS A 870 18.64 -34.14 -16.75
C LYS A 870 19.41 -34.30 -15.45
N VAL A 871 20.25 -33.33 -15.11
CA VAL A 871 21.05 -33.33 -13.87
C VAL A 871 20.12 -33.24 -12.64
N LEU A 872 19.08 -32.45 -12.69
CA LEU A 872 18.11 -32.33 -11.62
C LEU A 872 17.37 -33.65 -11.32
N SER A 873 16.98 -34.41 -12.36
CA SER A 873 16.39 -35.75 -12.17
C SER A 873 17.35 -36.74 -11.52
N GLN A 874 18.66 -36.60 -11.76
CA GLN A 874 19.71 -37.42 -11.13
C GLN A 874 19.99 -36.97 -9.70
N ALA A 875 19.93 -35.67 -9.41
CA ALA A 875 20.06 -35.11 -8.08
C ALA A 875 18.95 -35.61 -7.13
N GLN A 876 17.75 -35.85 -7.64
CA GLN A 876 16.66 -36.43 -6.86
C GLN A 876 16.98 -37.87 -6.39
N ALA A 877 17.58 -38.70 -7.25
CA ALA A 877 18.04 -40.04 -6.86
C ALA A 877 19.22 -39.98 -5.86
N ALA A 878 20.14 -39.04 -6.07
CA ALA A 878 21.29 -38.85 -5.17
C ALA A 878 20.87 -38.33 -3.79
N ALA A 879 19.82 -37.51 -3.68
CA ALA A 879 19.31 -37.01 -2.39
C ALA A 879 18.88 -38.17 -1.46
N ALA A 880 18.35 -39.26 -2.00
CA ALA A 880 18.01 -40.46 -1.22
C ALA A 880 19.24 -41.21 -0.67
N GLU A 881 20.39 -41.07 -1.32
CA GLU A 881 21.66 -41.63 -0.83
C GLU A 881 22.30 -40.77 0.24
N ILE A 882 22.14 -39.44 0.18
CA ILE A 882 22.57 -38.52 1.22
C ILE A 882 21.97 -38.92 2.57
N ASP A 883 20.70 -39.23 2.65
CA ASP A 883 20.04 -39.67 3.89
C ASP A 883 20.73 -40.90 4.50
N LYS A 884 21.18 -41.84 3.70
CA LYS A 884 21.86 -43.07 4.15
C LYS A 884 23.27 -42.79 4.66
N ASP A 885 24.03 -41.97 3.92
CA ASP A 885 25.41 -41.65 4.26
C ASP A 885 25.46 -40.81 5.57
N LEU A 886 24.54 -39.82 5.70
CA LEU A 886 24.44 -39.01 6.88
C LEU A 886 23.97 -39.78 8.13
N ALA A 887 23.02 -40.69 7.96
CA ALA A 887 22.61 -41.59 9.03
C ALA A 887 23.74 -42.52 9.49
N GLN A 888 24.66 -42.92 8.59
CA GLN A 888 25.82 -43.73 8.91
C GLN A 888 26.89 -42.91 9.64
N ARG A 889 27.23 -41.70 9.15
CA ARG A 889 28.26 -40.83 9.75
C ARG A 889 27.82 -40.27 11.11
N ALA A 890 26.53 -40.02 11.31
CA ALA A 890 25.99 -39.56 12.60
C ALA A 890 26.15 -40.57 13.72
N LYS A 891 26.43 -41.85 13.41
CA LYS A 891 26.55 -42.90 14.44
C LYS A 891 27.90 -42.90 15.16
N GLU A 892 28.94 -42.27 14.62
CA GLU A 892 30.31 -42.51 15.05
C GLU A 892 30.91 -41.46 16.03
N THR A 893 30.42 -40.22 16.07
CA THR A 893 31.14 -39.12 16.79
C THR A 893 30.25 -38.06 17.49
N ASP A 894 28.93 -38.08 17.32
CA ASP A 894 28.09 -36.94 17.74
C ASP A 894 27.26 -37.20 19.00
N THR A 895 26.95 -36.13 19.72
CA THR A 895 25.88 -36.14 20.73
C THR A 895 24.51 -36.38 20.07
N ASP A 896 23.53 -36.87 20.81
CA ASP A 896 22.18 -37.15 20.27
C ASP A 896 21.52 -35.89 19.66
N ALA A 897 21.79 -34.71 20.24
CA ALA A 897 21.29 -33.44 19.68
C ALA A 897 21.95 -33.09 18.34
N GLN A 898 23.27 -33.34 18.19
CA GLN A 898 23.99 -33.13 16.93
C GLN A 898 23.56 -34.13 15.87
N LYS A 899 23.33 -35.39 16.23
CA LYS A 899 22.76 -36.39 15.33
C LYS A 899 21.38 -35.98 14.82
N GLN A 900 20.49 -35.52 15.69
CA GLN A 900 19.15 -35.08 15.31
C GLN A 900 19.22 -33.86 14.38
N HIS A 901 20.06 -32.87 14.71
CA HIS A 901 20.26 -31.68 13.88
C HIS A 901 20.73 -32.02 12.46
N ARG A 902 21.64 -32.97 12.31
CA ARG A 902 22.10 -33.44 10.99
C ARG A 902 21.02 -34.17 10.23
N LEU A 903 20.26 -35.04 10.88
CA LEU A 903 19.13 -35.75 10.25
C LEU A 903 18.06 -34.77 9.75
N ASP A 904 17.75 -33.73 10.55
CA ASP A 904 16.78 -32.70 10.18
C ASP A 904 17.26 -31.88 8.97
N ALA A 905 18.55 -31.58 8.91
CA ALA A 905 19.16 -30.86 7.79
C ALA A 905 19.17 -31.71 6.50
N ALA A 906 19.51 -32.97 6.61
CA ALA A 906 19.43 -33.91 5.49
C ALA A 906 18.02 -34.08 4.96
N ALA A 907 17.06 -34.24 5.85
CA ALA A 907 15.65 -34.31 5.52
C ALA A 907 15.15 -33.03 4.81
N ARG A 908 15.59 -31.85 5.27
CA ARG A 908 15.29 -30.57 4.58
C ARG A 908 15.92 -30.53 3.19
N ALA A 909 17.19 -30.86 3.06
CA ALA A 909 17.87 -30.87 1.76
C ALA A 909 17.19 -31.82 0.76
N HIS A 910 16.88 -33.02 1.20
CA HIS A 910 16.15 -34.00 0.36
C HIS A 910 14.80 -33.47 -0.13
N ARG A 911 14.02 -32.87 0.76
CA ARG A 911 12.73 -32.29 0.37
C ARG A 911 12.88 -31.12 -0.58
N GLN A 912 13.85 -30.25 -0.37
CA GLN A 912 14.12 -29.13 -1.28
C GLN A 912 14.55 -29.58 -2.67
N VAL A 913 15.35 -30.65 -2.79
CA VAL A 913 15.69 -31.25 -4.08
C VAL A 913 14.44 -31.82 -4.76
N ASN A 914 13.55 -32.50 -4.01
CA ASN A 914 12.29 -33.01 -4.55
C ASN A 914 11.38 -31.88 -5.05
N GLU A 915 11.26 -30.80 -4.29
CA GLU A 915 10.52 -29.60 -4.69
C GLU A 915 11.14 -28.92 -5.93
N ALA A 916 12.48 -28.86 -6.01
CA ALA A 916 13.15 -28.37 -7.21
C ALA A 916 12.77 -29.19 -8.47
N CYS A 917 12.68 -30.51 -8.32
CA CYS A 917 12.25 -31.39 -9.42
C CYS A 917 10.78 -31.14 -9.80
N GLN A 918 9.89 -30.91 -8.83
CA GLN A 918 8.48 -30.62 -9.09
C GLN A 918 8.29 -29.23 -9.73
N GLU A 919 9.07 -28.22 -9.28
CA GLU A 919 9.05 -26.88 -9.88
C GLU A 919 9.43 -26.91 -11.37
N SER A 920 10.44 -27.71 -11.73
CA SER A 920 10.95 -27.81 -13.09
C SER A 920 10.21 -28.78 -14.01
N GLN A 921 9.23 -29.54 -13.48
CA GLN A 921 8.39 -30.40 -14.33
C GLN A 921 7.40 -29.53 -15.10
N SER A 922 7.65 -29.39 -16.40
CA SER A 922 6.71 -28.79 -17.33
C SER A 922 5.48 -29.67 -17.54
N PRO A 923 4.26 -29.14 -17.70
CA PRO A 923 3.08 -29.93 -18.07
C PRO A 923 3.15 -30.56 -19.46
N LEU A 924 4.25 -30.45 -20.17
CA LEU A 924 4.44 -30.99 -21.53
C LEU A 924 4.79 -32.49 -21.57
N ALA A 925 4.77 -33.23 -20.46
CA ALA A 925 4.99 -34.69 -20.45
C ALA A 925 3.68 -35.46 -20.41
N SER A 926 2.77 -35.19 -21.32
CA SER A 926 1.71 -36.12 -21.74
C SER A 926 1.67 -36.13 -23.25
N PRO A 927 1.88 -37.34 -23.89
CA PRO A 927 1.93 -37.45 -25.34
C PRO A 927 0.59 -37.11 -26.01
#